data_0f0f981404f1e13517e0cdebaf728e87
#
_entry.id   0f0f981404f1e13517e0cdebaf728e87
#
_cell.length_a   1.000
_cell.length_b   1.000
_cell.length_c   1.000
_cell.angle_alpha   90.00
_cell.angle_beta   90.00
_cell.angle_gamma   90.00
#
_symmetry.space_group_name_H-M   'P 1'
#
loop_
_entity.id
_entity.type
_entity.pdbx_description
1 polymer ?
#
loop_
_entity_poly.entity_id
_entity_poly.type
_entity_poly.pdbx_seq_one_letter_code
_entity_poly.pdbx_strand_id
1 'polypeptide(L)'
;MRTSLAPLALARVRRLTFAACSASGALGALGAFGALGAFPERLTAQASYLGYTSTSTATQRATEDRFRAAVSATSLSALHRPLSRRPHPAGSRGAAEVVTYLQRTLRSFGLEVETFEYRAWLSHPRRVRVTRTAPTVRELSVREPALAGDSTATHPDLGDAFIAYSASGVAEGAVVYVNYGLPADYEELARLGVNVRGRIAIARYGRSHRAVKVFAAQQAGARALILYSDPADDGFVRGPAWPNGYWRGEQMPQRGNAKLSWYFHGDPLTPGVAALPDAPRLSTANAPTLPRIPVVALAWGEAQHLLSALGGPVAPASFAGGLPFTYRLGPGAAVRVAVDLDDALRPIRNVVATLRGRDAPDRRVMLGAHHDAWTFGGVDPGTGAAALLECARVLGQMARTGWRPARTIALAFWDAEEYGLIGSTEYAEQWRQQLQDQLVLYVNTDMYMRGRFDAGGVPSLRDFVVDVARTVPDGSGTVYDGWRTAEWARLPRAQRPADSAAYRPDLKTLGSGADFVPFQDHVGVPTLSIEFIGANGYGFGTYHSRFDSRAYVERIADPGFMQGVTMTRVLGTLALRMANADVLPFRFSHYAARLEAALRDVPTWGDHAASQGAPPLDVAPLLASANRALQLATSLEGAIGQRLANGHIPPDATRALNDRLARLEQLLADDDGAPDSRWYRHVFYGWNIYSLYDGQPFPGLAEAMRGGDRARVTHEVARIARALARLSTELAAALTIAQARET
;
A
#
# COMPACT_ATOMS: atom_id res chain seq x y z
N MET A 1 -24.56 15.39 20.17
CA MET A 1 -23.78 14.74 21.23
C MET A 1 -22.38 15.32 21.16
N ARG A 2 -21.95 16.06 22.18
CA ARG A 2 -20.62 16.68 22.22
C ARG A 2 -19.63 15.59 22.66
N THR A 3 -18.96 14.96 21.73
CA THR A 3 -17.72 14.23 22.03
C THR A 3 -16.58 15.22 22.09
N SER A 4 -16.15 15.49 23.30
CA SER A 4 -14.93 16.25 23.60
C SER A 4 -13.74 15.49 22.99
N LEU A 5 -13.25 15.93 21.84
CA LEU A 5 -11.93 15.57 21.35
C LEU A 5 -10.93 16.27 22.27
N ALA A 6 -10.41 15.54 23.24
CA ALA A 6 -9.23 15.98 23.97
C ALA A 6 -8.10 16.20 22.94
N PRO A 7 -7.37 17.32 22.98
CA PRO A 7 -6.17 17.48 22.15
C PRO A 7 -5.22 16.36 22.55
N LEU A 8 -4.72 15.63 21.55
CA LEU A 8 -3.57 14.73 21.73
C LEU A 8 -2.48 15.58 22.41
N ALA A 9 -2.35 15.41 23.71
CA ALA A 9 -1.31 16.03 24.46
C ALA A 9 0.01 15.54 23.84
N LEU A 10 0.85 16.47 23.42
CA LEU A 10 2.25 16.23 23.13
C LEU A 10 2.90 15.72 24.43
N ALA A 11 2.74 14.43 24.68
CA ALA A 11 3.46 13.78 25.74
C ALA A 11 4.95 13.89 25.41
N ARG A 12 5.73 14.35 26.35
CA ARG A 12 7.17 14.55 26.25
C ARG A 12 7.84 13.23 25.85
N VAL A 13 8.06 13.02 24.56
CA VAL A 13 8.85 11.90 24.04
C VAL A 13 10.32 12.26 24.21
N ARG A 14 10.94 11.70 25.22
CA ARG A 14 12.39 11.72 25.35
C ARG A 14 12.99 10.70 24.36
N ARG A 15 13.88 11.20 23.50
CA ARG A 15 14.87 10.51 22.67
C ARG A 15 14.62 9.02 22.38
N LEU A 16 14.13 8.70 21.21
CA LEU A 16 14.49 7.51 20.49
C LEU A 16 15.61 7.87 19.53
N THR A 17 16.84 7.74 19.99
CA THR A 17 17.95 7.43 19.10
C THR A 17 17.64 6.10 18.45
N PHE A 18 17.66 6.06 17.12
CA PHE A 18 17.76 4.81 16.39
C PHE A 18 19.10 4.16 16.77
N ALA A 19 19.12 3.45 17.90
CA ALA A 19 20.11 2.43 18.14
C ALA A 19 19.66 1.24 17.30
N ALA A 20 20.48 0.87 16.33
CA ALA A 20 20.42 -0.44 15.74
C ALA A 20 20.29 -1.45 16.90
N CYS A 21 19.18 -2.18 16.95
CA CYS A 21 19.06 -3.31 17.87
C CYS A 21 20.15 -4.32 17.52
N SER A 22 21.25 -4.25 18.22
CA SER A 22 22.15 -5.36 18.41
C SER A 22 21.47 -6.31 19.38
N ALA A 23 20.84 -7.35 18.87
CA ALA A 23 20.42 -8.48 19.67
C ALA A 23 21.67 -9.17 20.23
N SER A 24 21.96 -8.96 21.50
CA SER A 24 22.94 -9.73 22.24
C SER A 24 22.25 -10.95 22.83
N GLY A 25 22.66 -12.12 22.33
CA GLY A 25 22.91 -13.32 23.07
C GLY A 25 21.80 -13.96 23.92
N ALA A 26 21.33 -15.09 23.44
CA ALA A 26 21.13 -16.25 24.29
C ALA A 26 21.56 -17.51 23.54
N LEU A 27 22.80 -17.90 23.74
CA LEU A 27 23.24 -19.29 23.55
C LEU A 27 22.61 -20.14 24.65
N GLY A 28 21.96 -21.24 24.26
CA GLY A 28 21.70 -22.30 25.19
C GLY A 28 20.47 -23.13 24.88
N ALA A 29 20.59 -24.08 23.94
CA ALA A 29 20.06 -25.44 24.02
C ALA A 29 20.28 -26.15 22.65
N LEU A 30 21.47 -26.65 22.42
CA LEU A 30 21.74 -27.76 21.50
C LEU A 30 21.35 -29.04 22.23
N GLY A 31 20.36 -29.73 21.71
CA GLY A 31 19.94 -31.03 22.16
C GLY A 31 19.24 -31.81 21.06
N ALA A 32 19.99 -32.62 20.35
CA ALA A 32 19.61 -33.87 19.68
C ALA A 32 18.43 -33.83 18.72
N PHE A 33 18.72 -33.70 17.41
CA PHE A 33 17.97 -34.45 16.39
C PHE A 33 18.98 -35.25 15.54
N GLY A 34 18.83 -36.56 15.67
CA GLY A 34 19.64 -37.56 15.04
C GLY A 34 19.59 -37.50 13.52
N ALA A 35 20.69 -37.96 12.93
CA ALA A 35 20.89 -38.20 11.53
C ALA A 35 19.71 -38.98 10.90
N LEU A 36 19.02 -38.33 9.96
CA LEU A 36 18.21 -39.04 8.94
C LEU A 36 18.99 -38.96 7.63
N GLY A 37 19.29 -40.13 7.13
CA GLY A 37 20.15 -40.41 6.03
C GLY A 37 19.86 -39.64 4.75
N ALA A 38 20.91 -39.34 4.00
CA ALA A 38 20.88 -38.91 2.63
C ALA A 38 20.12 -39.94 1.77
N PHE A 39 18.89 -39.65 1.42
CA PHE A 39 18.20 -40.35 0.34
C PHE A 39 18.69 -39.81 -1.01
N PRO A 40 19.03 -40.65 -1.98
CA PRO A 40 19.40 -40.22 -3.31
C PRO A 40 18.23 -39.47 -3.94
N GLU A 41 18.49 -38.30 -4.54
CA GLU A 41 17.54 -37.59 -5.39
C GLU A 41 17.14 -38.47 -6.57
N ARG A 42 16.09 -39.25 -6.37
CA ARG A 42 15.34 -39.80 -7.49
C ARG A 42 14.68 -38.65 -8.21
N LEU A 43 14.74 -38.61 -9.55
CA LEU A 43 13.95 -37.79 -10.46
C LEU A 43 12.54 -37.63 -9.87
N THR A 44 12.34 -36.56 -9.16
CA THR A 44 11.13 -36.27 -8.43
C THR A 44 10.02 -36.01 -9.41
N ALA A 45 8.93 -36.77 -9.30
CA ALA A 45 7.64 -36.32 -9.82
C ALA A 45 7.48 -34.85 -9.50
N GLN A 46 7.22 -34.03 -10.52
CA GLN A 46 7.10 -32.58 -10.38
C GLN A 46 6.15 -32.25 -9.22
N ALA A 47 6.63 -31.55 -8.20
CA ALA A 47 5.87 -31.28 -6.99
C ALA A 47 4.50 -30.67 -7.30
N SER A 48 3.46 -31.15 -6.61
CA SER A 48 2.11 -30.60 -6.74
C SER A 48 2.08 -29.14 -6.29
N TYR A 49 1.27 -28.32 -6.94
CA TYR A 49 1.02 -26.94 -6.51
C TYR A 49 0.29 -26.93 -5.17
N LEU A 50 0.54 -25.89 -4.40
CA LEU A 50 -0.13 -25.68 -3.12
C LEU A 50 -1.65 -25.60 -3.33
N GLY A 51 -2.40 -26.46 -2.63
CA GLY A 51 -3.86 -26.55 -2.76
C GLY A 51 -4.37 -27.43 -3.91
N TYR A 52 -3.49 -28.17 -4.58
CA TYR A 52 -3.84 -29.02 -5.73
C TYR A 52 -3.45 -30.48 -5.53
N THR A 53 -4.24 -31.37 -6.11
CA THR A 53 -3.82 -32.76 -6.31
C THR A 53 -2.77 -32.85 -7.43
N SER A 54 -2.11 -33.99 -7.60
CA SER A 54 -1.16 -34.19 -8.72
C SER A 54 -1.82 -34.02 -10.08
N THR A 55 -3.04 -34.54 -10.22
CA THR A 55 -3.81 -34.49 -11.47
C THR A 55 -4.26 -33.07 -11.80
N SER A 56 -4.83 -32.35 -10.84
CA SER A 56 -5.26 -30.96 -11.03
C SER A 56 -4.07 -30.01 -11.23
N THR A 57 -2.90 -30.29 -10.62
CA THR A 57 -1.65 -29.57 -10.88
C THR A 57 -1.24 -29.63 -12.35
N ALA A 58 -1.31 -30.80 -13.00
CA ALA A 58 -0.93 -30.93 -14.40
C ALA A 58 -1.86 -30.10 -15.32
N THR A 59 -3.17 -30.14 -15.07
CA THR A 59 -4.16 -29.33 -15.78
C THR A 59 -3.96 -27.84 -15.56
N GLN A 60 -3.69 -27.43 -14.31
CA GLN A 60 -3.45 -26.04 -13.95
C GLN A 60 -2.18 -25.51 -14.62
N ARG A 61 -1.11 -26.30 -14.63
CA ARG A 61 0.15 -25.93 -15.31
C ARG A 61 -0.07 -25.65 -16.78
N ALA A 62 -0.77 -26.55 -17.49
CA ALA A 62 -1.10 -26.33 -18.90
C ALA A 62 -1.95 -25.06 -19.12
N THR A 63 -2.86 -24.76 -18.19
CA THR A 63 -3.67 -23.54 -18.21
C THR A 63 -2.81 -22.28 -18.04
N GLU A 64 -1.90 -22.29 -17.07
CA GLU A 64 -0.98 -21.18 -16.81
C GLU A 64 0.02 -20.98 -17.95
N ASP A 65 0.56 -22.05 -18.53
CA ASP A 65 1.46 -21.98 -19.68
C ASP A 65 0.78 -21.33 -20.88
N ARG A 66 -0.47 -21.71 -21.16
CA ARG A 66 -1.28 -21.08 -22.20
C ARG A 66 -1.51 -19.59 -21.92
N PHE A 67 -1.83 -19.22 -20.68
CA PHE A 67 -1.98 -17.83 -20.29
C PHE A 67 -0.66 -17.07 -20.52
N ARG A 68 0.44 -17.55 -19.94
CA ARG A 68 1.76 -16.88 -19.99
C ARG A 68 2.27 -16.70 -21.42
N ALA A 69 2.01 -17.69 -22.29
CA ALA A 69 2.38 -17.62 -23.72
C ALA A 69 1.60 -16.55 -24.49
N ALA A 70 0.36 -16.24 -24.07
CA ALA A 70 -0.50 -15.28 -24.77
C ALA A 70 -0.28 -13.82 -24.36
N VAL A 71 0.50 -13.55 -23.30
CA VAL A 71 0.85 -12.19 -22.86
C VAL A 71 1.82 -11.54 -23.85
N SER A 72 1.54 -10.30 -24.25
CA SER A 72 2.26 -9.60 -25.33
C SER A 72 2.68 -8.18 -24.94
N ALA A 73 3.97 -7.87 -25.09
CA ALA A 73 4.51 -6.52 -24.93
C ALA A 73 3.89 -5.52 -25.90
N THR A 74 3.62 -5.93 -27.13
CA THR A 74 2.94 -5.09 -28.15
C THR A 74 1.53 -4.75 -27.71
N SER A 75 0.79 -5.72 -27.17
CA SER A 75 -0.55 -5.49 -26.63
C SER A 75 -0.51 -4.55 -25.41
N LEU A 76 0.40 -4.78 -24.45
CA LEU A 76 0.61 -3.91 -23.29
C LEU A 76 0.87 -2.46 -23.71
N SER A 77 1.79 -2.25 -24.67
CA SER A 77 2.08 -0.93 -25.22
C SER A 77 0.84 -0.27 -25.83
N ALA A 78 0.03 -1.04 -26.58
CA ALA A 78 -1.19 -0.53 -27.20
C ALA A 78 -2.27 -0.19 -26.15
N LEU A 79 -2.42 -1.01 -25.10
CA LEU A 79 -3.38 -0.80 -24.01
C LEU A 79 -2.99 0.37 -23.11
N HIS A 80 -1.70 0.56 -22.85
CA HIS A 80 -1.18 1.67 -22.05
C HIS A 80 -1.37 3.05 -22.70
N ARG A 81 -1.25 3.15 -24.04
CA ARG A 81 -1.27 4.43 -24.77
C ARG A 81 -2.52 5.28 -24.49
N PRO A 82 -3.75 4.75 -24.50
CA PRO A 82 -4.94 5.56 -24.20
C PRO A 82 -5.02 5.98 -22.70
N LEU A 83 -4.49 5.18 -21.79
CA LEU A 83 -4.48 5.48 -20.35
C LEU A 83 -3.66 6.74 -20.05
N SER A 84 -2.48 6.88 -20.69
CA SER A 84 -1.55 7.98 -20.43
C SER A 84 -1.59 9.10 -21.49
N ARG A 85 -2.69 9.20 -22.27
CA ARG A 85 -2.78 10.14 -23.37
C ARG A 85 -2.98 11.60 -22.93
N ARG A 86 -3.69 11.82 -21.84
CA ARG A 86 -4.01 13.15 -21.29
C ARG A 86 -4.08 13.12 -19.78
N PRO A 87 -3.96 14.29 -19.12
CA PRO A 87 -4.18 14.39 -17.69
C PRO A 87 -5.58 13.93 -17.31
N HIS A 88 -5.66 13.10 -16.26
CA HIS A 88 -6.93 12.50 -15.82
C HIS A 88 -7.10 12.42 -14.30
N PRO A 89 -6.95 13.56 -13.57
CA PRO A 89 -7.29 13.56 -12.16
C PRO A 89 -8.77 13.16 -11.96
N ALA A 90 -9.05 12.50 -10.85
CA ALA A 90 -10.41 12.02 -10.55
C ALA A 90 -11.46 13.14 -10.66
N GLY A 91 -12.64 12.80 -11.16
CA GLY A 91 -13.72 13.75 -11.41
C GLY A 91 -13.51 14.72 -12.58
N SER A 92 -12.42 14.57 -13.35
CA SER A 92 -12.13 15.38 -14.54
C SER A 92 -12.73 14.77 -15.83
N ARG A 93 -12.72 15.57 -16.88
CA ARG A 93 -13.05 15.06 -18.23
C ARG A 93 -12.11 13.94 -18.68
N GLY A 94 -10.82 14.07 -18.35
CA GLY A 94 -9.83 13.05 -18.69
C GLY A 94 -10.13 11.71 -18.02
N ALA A 95 -10.50 11.71 -16.73
CA ALA A 95 -10.92 10.52 -16.01
C ALA A 95 -12.16 9.87 -16.66
N ALA A 96 -13.17 10.66 -17.07
CA ALA A 96 -14.34 10.14 -17.75
C ALA A 96 -14.01 9.50 -19.12
N GLU A 97 -13.04 10.02 -19.84
CA GLU A 97 -12.53 9.40 -21.09
C GLU A 97 -11.81 8.08 -20.83
N VAL A 98 -11.02 7.98 -19.75
CA VAL A 98 -10.38 6.73 -19.33
C VAL A 98 -11.42 5.69 -18.94
N VAL A 99 -12.45 6.03 -18.18
CA VAL A 99 -13.58 5.14 -17.84
C VAL A 99 -14.24 4.61 -19.11
N THR A 100 -14.54 5.48 -20.07
CA THR A 100 -15.14 5.09 -21.37
C THR A 100 -14.26 4.13 -22.13
N TYR A 101 -12.93 4.38 -22.12
CA TYR A 101 -11.94 3.50 -22.74
C TYR A 101 -11.92 2.12 -22.07
N LEU A 102 -11.87 2.06 -20.74
CA LEU A 102 -11.88 0.82 -19.95
C LEU A 102 -13.14 0.00 -20.26
N GLN A 103 -14.33 0.61 -20.17
CA GLN A 103 -15.59 -0.07 -20.42
C GLN A 103 -15.64 -0.71 -21.82
N ARG A 104 -15.30 0.07 -22.85
CA ARG A 104 -15.28 -0.41 -24.25
C ARG A 104 -14.28 -1.54 -24.44
N THR A 105 -13.07 -1.38 -23.91
CA THR A 105 -11.97 -2.33 -24.09
C THR A 105 -12.29 -3.66 -23.38
N LEU A 106 -12.73 -3.62 -22.13
CA LEU A 106 -13.07 -4.82 -21.37
C LEU A 106 -14.26 -5.59 -21.99
N ARG A 107 -15.30 -4.88 -22.44
CA ARG A 107 -16.41 -5.50 -23.19
C ARG A 107 -15.94 -6.15 -24.50
N SER A 108 -14.99 -5.54 -25.21
CA SER A 108 -14.43 -6.11 -26.44
C SER A 108 -13.66 -7.42 -26.20
N PHE A 109 -13.17 -7.63 -24.99
CA PHE A 109 -12.54 -8.88 -24.57
C PHE A 109 -13.55 -9.97 -24.21
N GLY A 110 -14.84 -9.63 -24.14
CA GLY A 110 -15.93 -10.57 -23.83
C GLY A 110 -16.18 -10.76 -22.33
N LEU A 111 -15.79 -9.79 -21.49
CA LEU A 111 -16.06 -9.77 -20.07
C LEU A 111 -17.38 -9.05 -19.78
N GLU A 112 -18.05 -9.43 -18.70
CA GLU A 112 -19.16 -8.67 -18.13
C GLU A 112 -18.58 -7.41 -17.44
N VAL A 113 -19.12 -6.22 -17.72
CA VAL A 113 -18.57 -4.96 -17.23
C VAL A 113 -19.64 -4.12 -16.55
N GLU A 114 -19.41 -3.87 -15.27
CA GLU A 114 -20.22 -3.00 -14.42
C GLU A 114 -19.47 -1.71 -14.10
N THR A 115 -20.20 -0.67 -13.78
CA THR A 115 -19.66 0.63 -13.38
C THR A 115 -20.39 1.11 -12.13
N PHE A 116 -19.64 1.48 -11.13
CA PHE A 116 -20.12 1.97 -9.84
C PHE A 116 -19.80 3.46 -9.72
N GLU A 117 -20.82 4.30 -9.63
CA GLU A 117 -20.65 5.75 -9.52
C GLU A 117 -20.89 6.23 -8.09
N TYR A 118 -19.97 7.08 -7.61
CA TYR A 118 -20.07 7.75 -6.31
C TYR A 118 -19.93 9.27 -6.49
N ARG A 119 -20.33 10.03 -5.48
CA ARG A 119 -20.24 11.50 -5.44
C ARG A 119 -19.25 11.92 -4.38
N ALA A 120 -17.97 11.98 -4.76
CA ALA A 120 -16.88 12.28 -3.86
C ALA A 120 -16.54 13.78 -3.77
N TRP A 121 -16.14 14.23 -2.59
CA TRP A 121 -15.61 15.57 -2.37
C TRP A 121 -14.17 15.64 -2.84
N LEU A 122 -13.92 16.33 -3.95
CA LEU A 122 -12.60 16.40 -4.58
C LEU A 122 -12.14 17.85 -4.73
N SER A 123 -10.83 18.04 -4.60
CA SER A 123 -10.13 19.31 -4.77
C SER A 123 -9.47 19.39 -6.15
N HIS A 124 -9.76 20.44 -6.93
CA HIS A 124 -9.01 20.75 -8.16
C HIS A 124 -8.35 22.13 -8.03
N PRO A 125 -7.18 22.39 -8.66
CA PRO A 125 -6.52 23.68 -8.53
C PRO A 125 -7.23 24.75 -9.37
N ARG A 126 -7.62 25.88 -8.74
CA ARG A 126 -7.92 27.12 -9.46
C ARG A 126 -6.67 27.96 -9.59
N ARG A 127 -5.96 28.14 -8.49
CA ARG A 127 -4.72 28.93 -8.45
C ARG A 127 -3.88 28.60 -7.24
N VAL A 128 -2.60 28.38 -7.46
CA VAL A 128 -1.59 28.24 -6.40
C VAL A 128 -0.47 29.24 -6.65
N ARG A 129 -0.11 30.03 -5.64
CA ARG A 129 0.99 30.99 -5.73
C ARG A 129 1.87 30.93 -4.50
N VAL A 130 3.18 31.00 -4.73
CA VAL A 130 4.19 31.11 -3.69
C VAL A 130 5.12 32.26 -4.04
N THR A 131 5.14 33.32 -3.21
CA THR A 131 5.96 34.48 -3.46
C THR A 131 6.91 34.70 -2.28
N ARG A 132 8.22 34.61 -2.50
CA ARG A 132 9.19 35.06 -1.51
C ARG A 132 9.07 36.59 -1.40
N THR A 133 8.82 37.10 -0.19
CA THR A 133 8.63 38.54 0.08
C THR A 133 9.87 39.19 0.67
N ALA A 134 10.76 38.41 1.27
CA ALA A 134 12.06 38.87 1.79
C ALA A 134 13.11 37.74 1.63
N PRO A 135 14.40 38.08 1.48
CA PRO A 135 15.02 39.42 1.43
C PRO A 135 14.73 40.20 0.13
N THR A 136 14.39 39.52 -0.95
CA THR A 136 14.00 40.13 -2.23
C THR A 136 12.72 39.44 -2.72
N VAL A 137 11.84 40.22 -3.35
CA VAL A 137 10.60 39.72 -3.91
C VAL A 137 10.90 38.78 -5.09
N ARG A 138 10.34 37.58 -5.07
CA ARG A 138 10.46 36.56 -6.14
C ARG A 138 9.22 35.69 -6.17
N GLU A 139 8.58 35.60 -7.32
CA GLU A 139 7.57 34.57 -7.57
C GLU A 139 8.27 33.24 -7.76
N LEU A 140 7.83 32.20 -7.05
CA LEU A 140 8.32 30.82 -7.15
C LEU A 140 7.35 30.01 -7.98
N SER A 141 7.86 29.34 -9.02
CA SER A 141 7.00 28.58 -9.93
C SER A 141 6.46 27.31 -9.27
N VAL A 142 5.16 27.11 -9.42
CA VAL A 142 4.47 25.83 -9.12
C VAL A 142 4.14 25.04 -10.40
N ARG A 143 4.62 25.52 -11.56
CA ARG A 143 4.41 24.88 -12.87
C ARG A 143 5.70 24.30 -13.38
N GLU A 144 5.62 23.10 -13.89
CA GLU A 144 6.74 22.50 -14.60
C GLU A 144 6.86 23.13 -16.01
N PRO A 145 8.08 23.45 -16.46
CA PRO A 145 8.30 23.96 -17.81
C PRO A 145 8.13 22.87 -18.85
N ALA A 146 8.01 23.28 -20.10
CA ALA A 146 8.14 22.37 -21.24
C ALA A 146 9.57 21.79 -21.29
N LEU A 147 9.68 20.48 -21.52
CA LEU A 147 10.96 19.82 -21.82
C LEU A 147 11.03 19.50 -23.30
N ALA A 148 12.20 19.77 -23.92
CA ALA A 148 12.44 19.41 -25.30
C ALA A 148 12.29 17.88 -25.49
N GLY A 149 11.51 17.48 -26.48
CA GLY A 149 11.25 16.07 -26.77
C GLY A 149 10.12 15.42 -25.95
N ASP A 150 9.44 16.18 -25.10
CA ASP A 150 8.24 15.72 -24.39
C ASP A 150 7.01 16.52 -24.86
N SER A 151 6.21 15.94 -25.76
CA SER A 151 5.01 16.57 -26.31
C SER A 151 3.88 16.75 -25.29
N THR A 152 3.96 16.11 -24.11
CA THR A 152 2.97 16.23 -23.05
C THR A 152 3.11 17.56 -22.29
N ALA A 153 4.26 18.20 -22.42
CA ALA A 153 4.66 19.38 -21.65
C ALA A 153 3.74 20.62 -21.78
N THR A 154 2.92 20.71 -22.82
CA THR A 154 2.06 21.86 -23.10
C THR A 154 0.57 21.52 -23.14
N HIS A 155 0.17 20.37 -22.61
CA HIS A 155 -1.24 19.97 -22.64
C HIS A 155 -2.12 20.96 -21.87
N PRO A 156 -3.23 21.47 -22.44
CA PRO A 156 -4.04 22.55 -21.85
C PRO A 156 -4.72 22.16 -20.54
N ASP A 157 -4.95 20.86 -20.30
CA ASP A 157 -5.60 20.37 -19.08
C ASP A 157 -4.61 20.25 -17.87
N LEU A 158 -3.33 20.61 -18.06
CA LEU A 158 -2.36 20.65 -16.96
C LEU A 158 -2.50 21.96 -16.20
N GLY A 159 -3.00 21.88 -14.96
CA GLY A 159 -3.04 22.99 -14.01
C GLY A 159 -1.73 23.17 -13.22
N ASP A 160 -1.77 24.13 -12.28
CA ASP A 160 -0.72 24.32 -11.29
C ASP A 160 -0.47 23.02 -10.49
N ALA A 161 0.76 22.78 -10.07
CA ALA A 161 1.01 21.74 -9.09
C ALA A 161 0.36 22.13 -7.76
N PHE A 162 -0.38 21.21 -7.16
CA PHE A 162 -1.15 21.45 -5.95
C PHE A 162 -1.12 20.26 -5.01
N ILE A 163 -1.56 20.49 -3.80
CA ILE A 163 -1.82 19.43 -2.81
C ILE A 163 -3.33 19.42 -2.57
N ALA A 164 -3.98 18.33 -2.97
CA ALA A 164 -5.41 18.17 -2.76
C ALA A 164 -5.75 18.17 -1.27
N TYR A 165 -6.92 18.73 -0.94
CA TYR A 165 -7.39 18.96 0.42
C TYR A 165 -6.56 19.93 1.26
N SER A 166 -5.59 20.64 0.66
CA SER A 166 -5.02 21.82 1.29
C SER A 166 -6.13 22.83 1.66
N ALA A 167 -6.04 23.44 2.81
CA ALA A 167 -6.96 24.56 3.10
C ALA A 167 -6.73 25.68 2.08
N SER A 168 -7.82 26.17 1.46
CA SER A 168 -7.78 27.38 0.65
C SER A 168 -7.57 28.61 1.55
N GLY A 169 -6.78 29.57 1.10
CA GLY A 169 -6.48 30.79 1.86
C GLY A 169 -5.10 31.37 1.59
N VAL A 170 -4.76 32.39 2.36
CA VAL A 170 -3.47 33.07 2.28
C VAL A 170 -2.76 33.01 3.63
N ALA A 171 -1.50 32.63 3.61
CA ALA A 171 -0.61 32.68 4.76
C ALA A 171 0.68 33.42 4.41
N GLU A 172 1.11 34.30 5.30
CA GLU A 172 2.38 35.05 5.19
C GLU A 172 3.20 34.86 6.45
N GLY A 173 4.52 34.83 6.31
CA GLY A 173 5.40 34.71 7.44
C GLY A 173 6.84 34.36 7.09
N ALA A 174 7.68 34.41 8.12
CA ALA A 174 9.04 33.92 8.03
C ALA A 174 9.09 32.42 7.87
N VAL A 175 10.05 31.92 7.09
CA VAL A 175 10.21 30.50 6.79
C VAL A 175 11.09 29.80 7.84
N VAL A 176 10.69 28.59 8.25
CA VAL A 176 11.47 27.70 9.11
C VAL A 176 11.62 26.35 8.41
N TYR A 177 12.85 25.88 8.32
CA TYR A 177 13.16 24.54 7.81
C TYR A 177 12.93 23.48 8.90
N VAL A 178 12.10 22.50 8.60
CA VAL A 178 11.65 21.50 9.56
C VAL A 178 12.05 20.06 9.15
N ASN A 179 13.16 19.90 8.42
CA ASN A 179 13.66 18.61 7.97
C ASN A 179 12.57 17.82 7.18
N TYR A 180 12.21 16.60 7.61
CA TYR A 180 11.10 15.84 7.04
C TYR A 180 9.73 16.25 7.58
N GLY A 181 9.68 17.16 8.58
CA GLY A 181 8.42 17.61 9.19
C GLY A 181 7.70 16.52 9.99
N LEU A 182 8.42 15.58 10.54
CA LEU A 182 7.91 14.55 11.45
C LEU A 182 7.80 15.09 12.87
N PRO A 183 6.96 14.52 13.77
CA PRO A 183 6.87 14.94 15.16
C PRO A 183 8.24 15.11 15.85
N ALA A 184 9.14 14.14 15.68
CA ALA A 184 10.49 14.19 16.25
C ALA A 184 11.35 15.36 15.71
N ASP A 185 11.12 15.80 14.47
CA ASP A 185 11.81 16.98 13.92
C ASP A 185 11.38 18.27 14.63
N TYR A 186 10.09 18.39 14.97
CA TYR A 186 9.58 19.54 15.73
C TYR A 186 10.07 19.54 17.18
N GLU A 187 10.22 18.38 17.81
CA GLU A 187 10.84 18.25 19.13
C GLU A 187 12.29 18.69 19.11
N GLU A 188 13.05 18.28 18.11
CA GLU A 188 14.45 18.71 17.94
C GLU A 188 14.56 20.23 17.70
N LEU A 189 13.67 20.78 16.88
CA LEU A 189 13.59 22.25 16.68
C LEU A 189 13.31 22.98 18.00
N ALA A 190 12.37 22.49 18.81
CA ALA A 190 12.07 23.07 20.11
C ALA A 190 13.29 23.01 21.05
N ARG A 191 14.02 21.87 21.06
CA ARG A 191 15.27 21.71 21.81
C ARG A 191 16.35 22.69 21.37
N LEU A 192 16.40 23.03 20.08
CA LEU A 192 17.32 24.01 19.51
C LEU A 192 16.83 25.47 19.65
N GLY A 193 15.71 25.69 20.31
CA GLY A 193 15.14 27.03 20.51
C GLY A 193 14.48 27.62 19.27
N VAL A 194 14.19 26.81 18.25
CA VAL A 194 13.57 27.27 17.00
C VAL A 194 12.04 27.12 17.09
N ASN A 195 11.34 28.24 17.13
CA ASN A 195 9.88 28.28 17.21
C ASN A 195 9.26 28.27 15.81
N VAL A 196 8.31 27.39 15.56
CA VAL A 196 7.57 27.25 14.30
C VAL A 196 6.21 27.95 14.34
N ARG A 197 5.67 28.20 15.54
CA ARG A 197 4.34 28.80 15.73
C ARG A 197 4.23 30.16 15.02
N GLY A 198 3.18 30.30 14.21
CA GLY A 198 2.91 31.54 13.46
C GLY A 198 3.79 31.75 12.24
N ARG A 199 4.65 30.79 11.89
CA ARG A 199 5.58 30.82 10.75
C ARG A 199 5.14 29.87 9.64
N ILE A 200 5.86 29.91 8.52
CA ILE A 200 5.68 28.98 7.39
C ILE A 200 6.74 27.90 7.51
N ALA A 201 6.29 26.65 7.62
CA ALA A 201 7.19 25.51 7.63
C ALA A 201 7.57 25.10 6.20
N ILE A 202 8.85 24.74 5.96
CA ILE A 202 9.30 24.07 4.74
C ILE A 202 9.88 22.71 5.10
N ALA A 203 9.34 21.63 4.51
CA ALA A 203 9.72 20.25 4.77
C ALA A 203 10.04 19.51 3.48
N ARG A 204 11.00 18.57 3.55
CA ARG A 204 11.28 17.65 2.46
C ARG A 204 10.37 16.43 2.48
N TYR A 205 10.05 15.88 1.32
CA TYR A 205 9.41 14.57 1.17
C TYR A 205 10.30 13.45 1.70
N GLY A 206 9.71 12.28 1.85
CA GLY A 206 10.38 11.08 2.35
C GLY A 206 10.01 10.72 3.78
N ARG A 207 10.31 9.49 4.17
CA ARG A 207 10.11 8.87 5.49
C ARG A 207 8.67 8.74 6.00
N SER A 208 7.73 9.49 5.44
CA SER A 208 6.31 9.37 5.80
C SER A 208 5.41 9.89 4.70
N HIS A 209 4.15 9.53 4.76
CA HIS A 209 3.11 10.15 3.95
C HIS A 209 2.99 11.65 4.28
N ARG A 210 2.65 12.46 3.26
CA ARG A 210 2.57 13.93 3.41
C ARG A 210 1.55 14.39 4.46
N ALA A 211 0.49 13.63 4.69
CA ALA A 211 -0.50 13.91 5.72
C ALA A 211 0.11 14.01 7.13
N VAL A 212 1.07 13.15 7.47
CA VAL A 212 1.79 13.20 8.75
C VAL A 212 2.51 14.53 8.91
N LYS A 213 3.18 14.99 7.86
CA LYS A 213 3.91 16.28 7.84
C LYS A 213 2.96 17.48 8.01
N VAL A 214 1.81 17.42 7.33
CA VAL A 214 0.77 18.47 7.43
C VAL A 214 0.19 18.52 8.84
N PHE A 215 -0.14 17.36 9.41
CA PHE A 215 -0.65 17.27 10.78
C PHE A 215 0.38 17.80 11.80
N ALA A 216 1.64 17.37 11.72
CA ALA A 216 2.69 17.81 12.62
C ALA A 216 2.93 19.32 12.51
N ALA A 217 2.95 19.88 11.28
CA ALA A 217 3.05 21.33 11.07
C ALA A 217 1.88 22.10 11.70
N GLN A 218 0.65 21.60 11.52
CA GLN A 218 -0.55 22.19 12.09
C GLN A 218 -0.53 22.14 13.63
N GLN A 219 -0.12 21.03 14.23
CA GLN A 219 0.02 20.88 15.68
C GLN A 219 1.11 21.81 16.26
N ALA A 220 2.21 22.00 15.53
CA ALA A 220 3.27 22.96 15.88
C ALA A 220 2.82 24.42 15.73
N GLY A 221 1.63 24.67 15.19
CA GLY A 221 1.07 26.01 14.98
C GLY A 221 1.66 26.75 13.78
N ALA A 222 2.18 26.04 12.79
CA ALA A 222 2.56 26.63 11.50
C ALA A 222 1.33 27.21 10.80
N ARG A 223 1.52 28.31 10.05
CA ARG A 223 0.45 28.97 9.27
C ARG A 223 0.25 28.33 7.90
N ALA A 224 1.29 27.72 7.35
CA ALA A 224 1.27 26.93 6.12
C ALA A 224 2.45 25.97 6.09
N LEU A 225 2.39 25.00 5.18
CA LEU A 225 3.47 24.06 4.92
C LEU A 225 3.85 24.08 3.43
N ILE A 226 5.14 24.18 3.16
CA ILE A 226 5.74 24.00 1.84
C ILE A 226 6.43 22.63 1.83
N LEU A 227 6.12 21.80 0.84
CA LEU A 227 6.74 20.48 0.63
C LEU A 227 7.66 20.54 -0.60
N TYR A 228 8.82 19.89 -0.54
CA TYR A 228 9.72 19.74 -1.68
C TYR A 228 10.45 18.40 -1.65
N SER A 229 10.84 17.86 -2.81
CA SER A 229 11.68 16.67 -2.89
C SER A 229 13.15 17.09 -2.85
N ASP A 230 13.88 16.68 -1.80
CA ASP A 230 15.30 17.04 -1.67
C ASP A 230 16.16 16.15 -2.59
N PRO A 231 17.20 16.69 -3.29
CA PRO A 231 18.06 15.91 -4.16
C PRO A 231 18.84 14.77 -3.50
N ALA A 232 19.05 14.82 -2.17
CA ALA A 232 19.65 13.71 -1.42
C ALA A 232 18.75 12.48 -1.35
N ASP A 233 17.42 12.70 -1.39
CA ASP A 233 16.43 11.64 -1.31
C ASP A 233 15.97 11.20 -2.71
N ASP A 234 15.68 12.18 -3.61
CA ASP A 234 15.19 11.95 -4.96
C ASP A 234 15.70 13.07 -5.90
N GLY A 235 16.88 12.88 -6.50
CA GLY A 235 17.45 13.86 -7.40
C GLY A 235 18.91 13.57 -7.78
N PHE A 236 19.62 14.62 -8.23
CA PHE A 236 20.95 14.51 -8.85
C PHE A 236 22.03 13.90 -7.93
N VAL A 237 21.87 13.94 -6.62
CA VAL A 237 22.79 13.30 -5.67
C VAL A 237 22.75 11.77 -5.80
N ARG A 238 21.63 11.23 -6.25
CA ARG A 238 21.41 9.78 -6.41
C ARG A 238 21.80 9.28 -7.79
N GLY A 239 21.85 10.17 -8.79
CA GLY A 239 22.21 9.83 -10.16
C GLY A 239 21.57 10.77 -11.19
N PRO A 240 21.69 10.44 -12.49
CA PRO A 240 21.14 11.29 -13.55
C PRO A 240 19.64 11.50 -13.40
N ALA A 241 19.23 12.76 -13.49
CA ALA A 241 17.82 13.15 -13.42
C ALA A 241 17.15 13.13 -14.81
N TRP A 242 15.81 12.99 -14.82
CA TRP A 242 15.02 13.13 -16.04
C TRP A 242 15.26 14.50 -16.71
N PRO A 243 15.40 14.58 -18.06
CA PRO A 243 15.16 13.52 -19.07
C PRO A 243 16.35 12.59 -19.34
N ASN A 244 17.48 12.74 -18.68
CA ASN A 244 18.70 11.97 -18.93
C ASN A 244 18.84 10.71 -18.08
N GLY A 245 17.97 10.52 -17.10
CA GLY A 245 18.00 9.37 -16.19
C GLY A 245 16.75 9.22 -15.34
N TYR A 246 16.89 8.40 -14.33
CA TYR A 246 15.79 7.91 -13.49
C TYR A 246 15.26 8.96 -12.50
N TRP A 247 16.15 9.84 -11.95
CA TRP A 247 15.88 10.63 -10.77
C TRP A 247 15.13 11.94 -11.08
N ARG A 248 14.61 12.59 -10.03
CA ARG A 248 13.81 13.81 -10.12
C ARG A 248 14.62 15.00 -10.62
N GLY A 249 14.09 15.68 -11.61
CA GLY A 249 14.65 16.91 -12.16
C GLY A 249 14.37 18.14 -11.29
N GLU A 250 15.11 19.20 -11.59
CA GLU A 250 15.11 20.46 -10.84
C GLU A 250 13.73 21.13 -10.72
N GLN A 251 12.91 21.00 -11.74
CA GLN A 251 11.64 21.72 -11.85
C GLN A 251 10.43 20.78 -11.82
N MET A 252 10.52 19.72 -10.99
CA MET A 252 9.49 18.70 -10.85
C MET A 252 8.89 18.71 -9.43
N PRO A 253 7.84 19.54 -9.16
CA PRO A 253 7.12 19.44 -7.91
C PRO A 253 6.37 18.10 -7.82
N GLN A 254 6.20 17.60 -6.61
CA GLN A 254 5.44 16.39 -6.34
C GLN A 254 4.04 16.75 -5.85
N ARG A 255 3.00 16.45 -6.65
CA ARG A 255 1.59 16.58 -6.25
C ARG A 255 1.22 15.54 -5.19
N GLY A 256 -0.01 15.55 -4.75
CA GLY A 256 -0.57 14.55 -3.85
C GLY A 256 -1.72 15.09 -3.03
N ASN A 257 -2.23 14.29 -2.07
CA ASN A 257 -3.28 14.70 -1.15
C ASN A 257 -2.74 14.90 0.28
N ALA A 258 -3.36 15.80 1.04
CA ALA A 258 -3.04 16.10 2.44
C ALA A 258 -4.06 15.50 3.42
N LYS A 259 -4.94 14.59 2.97
CA LYS A 259 -5.99 13.99 3.79
C LYS A 259 -5.39 13.21 4.97
N LEU A 260 -5.90 13.44 6.18
CA LEU A 260 -5.46 12.81 7.42
C LEU A 260 -6.10 11.40 7.53
N SER A 261 -5.57 10.46 6.75
CA SER A 261 -6.21 9.16 6.48
C SER A 261 -6.20 8.18 7.67
N TRP A 262 -5.51 8.46 8.77
CA TRP A 262 -5.59 7.61 9.96
C TRP A 262 -6.93 7.63 10.69
N TYR A 263 -7.81 8.59 10.39
CA TYR A 263 -9.18 8.56 10.89
C TYR A 263 -10.03 7.57 10.08
N PHE A 264 -9.95 7.64 8.76
CA PHE A 264 -10.60 6.74 7.79
C PHE A 264 -10.12 7.07 6.37
N HIS A 265 -10.27 6.11 5.46
CA HIS A 265 -10.10 6.32 4.02
C HIS A 265 -11.44 6.68 3.35
N GLY A 266 -11.44 6.88 2.03
CA GLY A 266 -12.64 7.24 1.29
C GLY A 266 -12.94 8.74 1.31
N ASP A 267 -14.17 9.09 0.99
CA ASP A 267 -14.66 10.47 0.92
C ASP A 267 -14.56 11.16 2.29
N PRO A 268 -13.95 12.36 2.38
CA PRO A 268 -13.79 13.04 3.65
C PRO A 268 -15.09 13.43 4.35
N LEU A 269 -16.22 13.43 3.64
CA LEU A 269 -17.52 13.86 4.17
C LEU A 269 -18.46 12.70 4.50
N THR A 270 -18.14 11.44 4.13
CA THR A 270 -18.99 10.26 4.35
C THR A 270 -18.27 9.14 5.11
N PRO A 271 -17.77 9.38 6.34
CA PRO A 271 -16.96 8.40 7.07
C PRO A 271 -17.72 7.08 7.32
N GLY A 272 -17.22 5.98 6.76
CA GLY A 272 -17.75 4.63 6.97
C GLY A 272 -19.05 4.33 6.24
N VAL A 273 -19.45 5.21 5.30
CA VAL A 273 -20.68 5.06 4.50
C VAL A 273 -20.37 5.47 3.07
N ALA A 274 -20.69 4.62 2.11
CA ALA A 274 -20.44 4.89 0.70
C ALA A 274 -21.02 6.24 0.23
N ALA A 275 -20.24 7.02 -0.51
CA ALA A 275 -20.59 8.37 -0.98
C ALA A 275 -21.62 8.34 -2.13
N LEU A 276 -22.76 7.69 -1.89
CA LEU A 276 -23.91 7.68 -2.78
C LEU A 276 -24.55 9.09 -2.86
N PRO A 277 -25.38 9.38 -3.87
CA PRO A 277 -25.98 10.72 -4.04
C PRO A 277 -26.73 11.24 -2.81
N ASP A 278 -27.40 10.36 -2.09
CA ASP A 278 -28.24 10.61 -0.91
C ASP A 278 -27.53 10.31 0.43
N ALA A 279 -26.24 9.95 0.41
CA ALA A 279 -25.50 9.65 1.62
C ALA A 279 -25.45 10.87 2.58
N PRO A 280 -25.57 10.65 3.90
CA PRO A 280 -25.40 11.70 4.89
C PRO A 280 -23.95 12.19 4.89
N ARG A 281 -23.77 13.52 4.84
CA ARG A 281 -22.44 14.12 4.75
C ARG A 281 -22.13 15.03 5.92
N LEU A 282 -20.90 14.97 6.39
CA LEU A 282 -20.33 15.96 7.30
C LEU A 282 -20.20 17.30 6.58
N SER A 283 -20.28 18.40 7.33
CA SER A 283 -19.75 19.67 6.83
C SER A 283 -18.24 19.61 6.76
N THR A 284 -17.62 20.37 5.84
CA THR A 284 -16.16 20.46 5.73
C THR A 284 -15.49 20.95 7.03
N ALA A 285 -16.21 21.77 7.81
CA ALA A 285 -15.75 22.21 9.14
C ALA A 285 -15.66 21.09 10.16
N ASN A 286 -16.50 20.04 10.03
CA ASN A 286 -16.56 18.90 10.95
C ASN A 286 -15.83 17.67 10.41
N ALA A 287 -15.28 17.70 9.19
CA ALA A 287 -14.53 16.61 8.61
C ALA A 287 -13.12 16.52 9.27
N PRO A 288 -12.82 15.47 10.06
CA PRO A 288 -11.57 15.38 10.81
C PRO A 288 -10.36 15.11 9.89
N THR A 289 -10.60 14.57 8.70
CA THR A 289 -9.56 14.24 7.74
C THR A 289 -9.07 15.44 6.92
N LEU A 290 -9.76 16.59 6.97
CA LEU A 290 -9.38 17.78 6.21
C LEU A 290 -8.39 18.67 7.00
N PRO A 291 -7.22 19.01 6.43
CA PRO A 291 -6.27 19.95 7.01
C PRO A 291 -6.87 21.36 7.16
N ARG A 292 -6.28 22.15 8.08
CA ARG A 292 -6.73 23.51 8.40
C ARG A 292 -5.73 24.61 7.99
N ILE A 293 -4.60 24.22 7.39
CA ILE A 293 -3.56 25.14 6.92
C ILE A 293 -3.32 24.95 5.43
N PRO A 294 -2.94 26.01 4.70
CA PRO A 294 -2.50 25.91 3.32
C PRO A 294 -1.25 25.03 3.18
N VAL A 295 -1.25 24.17 2.16
CA VAL A 295 -0.14 23.26 1.82
C VAL A 295 0.17 23.39 0.35
N VAL A 296 1.44 23.55 0.00
CA VAL A 296 1.89 23.67 -1.40
C VAL A 296 3.10 22.77 -1.65
N ALA A 297 3.26 22.34 -2.90
CA ALA A 297 4.45 21.64 -3.37
C ALA A 297 5.31 22.56 -4.24
N LEU A 298 6.63 22.58 -3.98
CA LEU A 298 7.63 23.23 -4.84
C LEU A 298 8.60 22.19 -5.38
N ALA A 299 9.10 22.43 -6.58
CA ALA A 299 10.29 21.75 -7.07
C ALA A 299 11.51 22.18 -6.25
N TRP A 300 12.55 21.33 -6.16
CA TRP A 300 13.74 21.68 -5.37
C TRP A 300 14.49 22.89 -5.96
N GLY A 301 14.42 23.11 -7.26
CA GLY A 301 14.95 24.30 -7.92
C GLY A 301 14.32 25.62 -7.46
N GLU A 302 13.05 25.59 -7.09
CA GLU A 302 12.35 26.74 -6.51
C GLU A 302 12.54 26.81 -4.99
N ALA A 303 12.48 25.68 -4.31
CA ALA A 303 12.65 25.61 -2.85
C ALA A 303 14.03 26.09 -2.39
N GLN A 304 15.09 25.89 -3.19
CA GLN A 304 16.44 26.37 -2.87
C GLN A 304 16.50 27.90 -2.67
N HIS A 305 15.64 28.68 -3.33
CA HIS A 305 15.59 30.14 -3.17
C HIS A 305 15.03 30.58 -1.81
N LEU A 306 14.30 29.70 -1.13
CA LEU A 306 13.90 29.91 0.26
C LEU A 306 14.96 29.39 1.23
N LEU A 307 15.43 28.16 1.02
CA LEU A 307 16.37 27.48 1.91
C LEU A 307 17.73 28.17 1.99
N SER A 308 18.29 28.64 0.87
CA SER A 308 19.56 29.37 0.83
C SER A 308 19.49 30.74 1.50
N ALA A 309 18.30 31.32 1.63
CA ALA A 309 18.07 32.62 2.28
C ALA A 309 17.74 32.51 3.78
N LEU A 310 17.72 31.29 4.34
CA LEU A 310 17.47 31.08 5.76
C LEU A 310 18.67 31.52 6.60
N GLY A 311 18.37 32.22 7.70
CA GLY A 311 19.31 32.58 8.77
C GLY A 311 19.21 31.60 9.96
N GLY A 312 19.51 32.12 11.15
CA GLY A 312 19.41 31.38 12.41
C GLY A 312 20.47 30.28 12.57
N PRO A 313 20.24 29.31 13.44
CA PRO A 313 21.18 28.22 13.71
C PRO A 313 21.46 27.36 12.47
N VAL A 314 22.69 26.83 12.38
CA VAL A 314 23.02 25.80 11.40
C VAL A 314 22.21 24.54 11.74
N ALA A 315 21.62 23.93 10.73
CA ALA A 315 20.86 22.69 10.90
C ALA A 315 21.79 21.56 11.35
N PRO A 316 21.33 20.63 12.21
CA PRO A 316 22.08 19.42 12.55
C PRO A 316 22.43 18.62 11.29
N ALA A 317 23.51 17.85 11.32
CA ALA A 317 23.93 17.02 10.19
C ALA A 317 22.82 16.06 9.71
N SER A 318 21.98 15.56 10.62
CA SER A 318 20.81 14.73 10.32
C SER A 318 19.69 15.45 9.54
N PHE A 319 19.71 16.79 9.54
CA PHE A 319 18.76 17.62 8.78
C PHE A 319 19.36 18.09 7.45
N ALA A 320 20.64 17.88 7.19
CA ALA A 320 21.28 18.28 5.94
C ALA A 320 20.64 17.53 4.75
N GLY A 321 20.34 18.27 3.69
CA GLY A 321 19.89 17.75 2.42
C GLY A 321 21.00 17.73 1.37
N GLY A 322 20.63 17.61 0.08
CA GLY A 322 21.56 17.50 -1.04
C GLY A 322 21.84 18.80 -1.79
N LEU A 323 21.27 19.92 -1.40
CA LEU A 323 21.52 21.20 -2.08
C LEU A 323 22.88 21.79 -1.66
N PRO A 324 23.59 22.50 -2.55
CA PRO A 324 25.01 22.89 -2.37
C PRO A 324 25.19 24.15 -1.50
N PHE A 325 24.59 24.18 -0.31
CA PHE A 325 24.77 25.24 0.68
C PHE A 325 24.60 24.71 2.11
N THR A 326 25.03 25.49 3.10
CA THR A 326 24.81 25.18 4.50
C THR A 326 23.35 25.34 4.87
N TYR A 327 22.67 24.26 5.24
CA TYR A 327 21.31 24.31 5.72
C TYR A 327 21.22 25.02 7.06
N ARG A 328 20.27 25.94 7.17
CA ARG A 328 19.95 26.70 8.39
C ARG A 328 18.48 26.51 8.74
N LEU A 329 18.17 26.64 10.02
CA LEU A 329 16.83 26.38 10.50
C LEU A 329 15.86 27.54 10.31
N GLY A 330 16.40 28.76 10.07
CA GLY A 330 15.61 30.01 9.97
C GLY A 330 15.41 30.69 11.33
N PRO A 331 14.68 31.82 11.34
CA PRO A 331 14.10 32.48 10.18
C PRO A 331 15.15 33.24 9.33
N GLY A 332 14.73 33.64 8.12
CA GLY A 332 15.60 34.44 7.23
C GLY A 332 14.85 34.91 5.98
N ALA A 333 14.23 33.96 5.27
CA ALA A 333 13.29 34.25 4.20
C ALA A 333 11.89 34.51 4.76
N ALA A 334 11.11 35.33 4.09
CA ALA A 334 9.68 35.45 4.30
C ALA A 334 8.95 35.10 3.00
N VAL A 335 7.78 34.49 3.13
CA VAL A 335 7.01 34.01 1.99
C VAL A 335 5.51 34.26 2.19
N ARG A 336 4.84 34.52 1.07
CA ARG A 336 3.38 34.52 0.96
C ARG A 336 2.95 33.28 0.19
N VAL A 337 2.15 32.43 0.80
CA VAL A 337 1.52 31.24 0.21
C VAL A 337 0.05 31.56 0.01
N ALA A 338 -0.46 31.40 -1.21
CA ALA A 338 -1.86 31.56 -1.54
C ALA A 338 -2.37 30.34 -2.30
N VAL A 339 -3.38 29.71 -1.74
CA VAL A 339 -4.03 28.52 -2.30
C VAL A 339 -5.50 28.81 -2.52
N ASP A 340 -5.98 28.54 -3.73
CA ASP A 340 -7.39 28.59 -4.12
C ASP A 340 -7.71 27.30 -4.87
N LEU A 341 -8.49 26.43 -4.22
CA LEU A 341 -8.92 25.15 -4.76
C LEU A 341 -10.41 25.18 -5.08
N ASP A 342 -10.78 24.49 -6.13
CA ASP A 342 -12.16 24.19 -6.50
C ASP A 342 -12.59 22.89 -5.84
N ASP A 343 -13.05 23.01 -4.61
CA ASP A 343 -13.54 21.89 -3.80
C ASP A 343 -15.03 21.67 -4.09
N ALA A 344 -15.38 20.51 -4.59
CA ALA A 344 -16.77 20.19 -4.95
C ALA A 344 -17.05 18.69 -4.93
N LEU A 345 -18.31 18.33 -4.81
CA LEU A 345 -18.78 16.96 -5.07
C LEU A 345 -18.71 16.68 -6.58
N ARG A 346 -17.92 15.68 -6.95
CA ARG A 346 -17.74 15.23 -8.33
C ARG A 346 -18.03 13.75 -8.48
N PRO A 347 -18.52 13.32 -9.66
CA PRO A 347 -18.69 11.90 -9.92
C PRO A 347 -17.33 11.22 -10.08
N ILE A 348 -17.17 10.08 -9.41
CA ILE A 348 -16.07 9.12 -9.63
C ILE A 348 -16.67 7.79 -10.05
N ARG A 349 -15.93 6.99 -10.81
CA ARG A 349 -16.46 5.76 -11.41
C ARG A 349 -15.47 4.62 -11.38
N ASN A 350 -15.75 3.64 -10.55
CA ASN A 350 -15.05 2.36 -10.59
C ASN A 350 -15.58 1.50 -11.74
N VAL A 351 -14.70 0.79 -12.42
CA VAL A 351 -15.06 -0.16 -13.48
C VAL A 351 -14.64 -1.56 -13.05
N VAL A 352 -15.58 -2.49 -12.99
CA VAL A 352 -15.32 -3.88 -12.61
C VAL A 352 -15.70 -4.80 -13.77
N ALA A 353 -14.73 -5.60 -14.22
CA ALA A 353 -14.92 -6.57 -15.28
C ALA A 353 -14.88 -7.99 -14.70
N THR A 354 -15.81 -8.84 -15.09
CA THR A 354 -16.00 -10.16 -14.49
C THR A 354 -15.94 -11.27 -15.53
N LEU A 355 -15.16 -12.31 -15.23
CA LEU A 355 -15.21 -13.61 -15.90
C LEU A 355 -15.80 -14.63 -14.93
N ARG A 356 -17.06 -15.00 -15.15
CA ARG A 356 -17.82 -15.85 -14.26
C ARG A 356 -17.22 -17.27 -14.16
N GLY A 357 -17.12 -17.77 -12.94
CA GLY A 357 -16.69 -19.13 -12.63
C GLY A 357 -17.75 -20.19 -13.01
N ARG A 358 -17.28 -21.42 -13.27
CA ARG A 358 -18.18 -22.53 -13.64
C ARG A 358 -18.67 -23.35 -12.42
N ASP A 359 -17.78 -23.53 -11.40
CA ASP A 359 -18.03 -24.48 -10.29
C ASP A 359 -18.51 -23.75 -9.02
N ALA A 360 -17.94 -22.56 -8.74
CA ALA A 360 -18.30 -21.71 -7.61
C ALA A 360 -18.38 -20.25 -8.07
N PRO A 361 -19.39 -19.85 -8.86
CA PRO A 361 -19.51 -18.53 -9.45
C PRO A 361 -19.72 -17.41 -8.43
N ASP A 362 -20.17 -17.73 -7.24
CA ASP A 362 -20.36 -16.86 -6.08
C ASP A 362 -19.05 -16.59 -5.31
N ARG A 363 -18.00 -17.37 -5.54
CA ARG A 363 -16.67 -17.15 -4.96
C ARG A 363 -15.80 -16.39 -5.93
N ARG A 364 -15.13 -15.32 -5.47
CA ARG A 364 -14.40 -14.37 -6.32
C ARG A 364 -12.92 -14.26 -5.94
N VAL A 365 -12.08 -14.18 -6.96
CA VAL A 365 -10.71 -13.69 -6.88
C VAL A 365 -10.70 -12.33 -7.59
N MET A 366 -10.33 -11.27 -6.91
CA MET A 366 -10.34 -9.92 -7.46
C MET A 366 -8.92 -9.36 -7.55
N LEU A 367 -8.59 -8.82 -8.72
CA LEU A 367 -7.38 -8.03 -8.92
C LEU A 367 -7.79 -6.58 -9.13
N GLY A 368 -7.06 -5.64 -8.53
CA GLY A 368 -7.36 -4.20 -8.61
C GLY A 368 -6.15 -3.38 -9.00
N ALA A 369 -6.41 -2.30 -9.75
CA ALA A 369 -5.50 -1.19 -10.03
C ALA A 369 -6.32 0.09 -10.07
N HIS A 370 -5.74 1.24 -9.74
CA HIS A 370 -6.46 2.48 -9.98
C HIS A 370 -6.29 2.99 -11.41
N HIS A 371 -7.08 3.99 -11.79
CA HIS A 371 -7.05 4.55 -13.14
C HIS A 371 -7.10 6.08 -13.18
N ASP A 372 -7.24 6.75 -12.06
CA ASP A 372 -7.01 8.19 -11.96
C ASP A 372 -5.54 8.49 -11.75
N ALA A 373 -5.10 9.68 -12.12
CA ALA A 373 -3.71 10.12 -11.96
C ALA A 373 -3.63 11.63 -11.73
N TRP A 374 -2.60 12.11 -11.03
CA TRP A 374 -2.40 13.57 -10.88
C TRP A 374 -2.17 14.29 -12.19
N THR A 375 -1.59 13.60 -13.17
CA THR A 375 -1.29 14.14 -14.49
C THR A 375 -1.58 13.11 -15.59
N PHE A 376 -0.55 12.65 -16.32
CA PHE A 376 -0.71 11.67 -17.41
C PHE A 376 -0.71 10.23 -16.92
N GLY A 377 -0.22 9.97 -15.70
CA GLY A 377 -0.23 8.65 -15.13
C GLY A 377 0.50 7.61 -15.99
N GLY A 378 1.71 7.93 -16.45
CA GLY A 378 2.46 7.01 -17.31
C GLY A 378 2.84 5.74 -16.57
N VAL A 379 3.50 5.88 -15.43
CA VAL A 379 3.81 4.77 -14.53
C VAL A 379 2.66 4.58 -13.54
N ASP A 380 2.28 5.64 -12.86
CA ASP A 380 1.31 5.67 -11.77
C ASP A 380 -0.02 6.32 -12.23
N PRO A 381 -1.06 5.48 -12.52
CA PRO A 381 -1.12 4.01 -12.44
C PRO A 381 -1.03 3.30 -13.81
N GLY A 382 -0.65 3.98 -14.87
CA GLY A 382 -0.78 3.52 -16.25
C GLY A 382 -0.15 2.14 -16.50
N THR A 383 0.97 1.83 -15.83
CA THR A 383 1.62 0.52 -15.98
C THR A 383 0.81 -0.59 -15.32
N GLY A 384 0.37 -0.42 -14.08
CA GLY A 384 -0.46 -1.40 -13.37
C GLY A 384 -1.80 -1.64 -14.07
N ALA A 385 -2.51 -0.57 -14.43
CA ALA A 385 -3.76 -0.65 -15.16
C ALA A 385 -3.60 -1.34 -16.52
N ALA A 386 -2.50 -1.09 -17.25
CA ALA A 386 -2.22 -1.78 -18.53
C ALA A 386 -1.95 -3.27 -18.33
N ALA A 387 -1.21 -3.66 -17.27
CA ALA A 387 -1.00 -5.07 -16.94
C ALA A 387 -2.31 -5.79 -16.62
N LEU A 388 -3.20 -5.11 -15.88
CA LEU A 388 -4.52 -5.64 -15.56
C LEU A 388 -5.42 -5.76 -16.80
N LEU A 389 -5.38 -4.79 -17.72
CA LEU A 389 -6.06 -4.87 -19.03
C LEU A 389 -5.53 -6.02 -19.90
N GLU A 390 -4.22 -6.26 -19.87
CA GLU A 390 -3.63 -7.39 -20.60
C GLU A 390 -4.03 -8.73 -19.98
N CYS A 391 -4.14 -8.82 -18.64
CA CYS A 391 -4.76 -9.97 -17.99
C CYS A 391 -6.19 -10.19 -18.49
N ALA A 392 -6.99 -9.13 -18.55
CA ALA A 392 -8.37 -9.18 -19.05
C ALA A 392 -8.43 -9.69 -20.50
N ARG A 393 -7.53 -9.19 -21.38
CA ARG A 393 -7.46 -9.61 -22.78
C ARG A 393 -7.17 -11.11 -22.90
N VAL A 394 -6.17 -11.60 -22.19
CA VAL A 394 -5.78 -13.01 -22.26
C VAL A 394 -6.86 -13.93 -21.66
N LEU A 395 -7.43 -13.58 -20.52
CA LEU A 395 -8.55 -14.31 -19.91
C LEU A 395 -9.76 -14.35 -20.84
N GLY A 396 -10.10 -13.22 -21.48
CA GLY A 396 -11.16 -13.16 -22.47
C GLY A 396 -10.88 -14.01 -23.71
N GLN A 397 -9.63 -14.08 -24.17
CA GLN A 397 -9.21 -14.96 -25.25
C GLN A 397 -9.37 -16.44 -24.87
N MET A 398 -8.96 -16.82 -23.66
CA MET A 398 -9.16 -18.18 -23.15
C MET A 398 -10.64 -18.53 -23.03
N ALA A 399 -11.45 -17.58 -22.57
CA ALA A 399 -12.89 -17.76 -22.44
C ALA A 399 -13.60 -18.00 -23.79
N ARG A 400 -13.16 -17.33 -24.84
CA ARG A 400 -13.67 -17.55 -26.21
C ARG A 400 -13.37 -18.96 -26.75
N THR A 401 -12.34 -19.62 -26.23
CA THR A 401 -12.03 -21.02 -26.57
C THR A 401 -12.73 -22.05 -25.68
N GLY A 402 -13.73 -21.61 -24.90
CA GLY A 402 -14.53 -22.47 -24.03
C GLY A 402 -13.98 -22.67 -22.59
N TRP A 403 -12.81 -22.11 -22.27
CA TRP A 403 -12.26 -22.23 -20.91
C TRP A 403 -13.01 -21.31 -19.94
N ARG A 404 -13.20 -21.77 -18.71
CA ARG A 404 -13.74 -20.98 -17.58
C ARG A 404 -12.96 -21.32 -16.30
N PRO A 405 -12.72 -20.34 -15.41
CA PRO A 405 -12.18 -20.61 -14.09
C PRO A 405 -13.20 -21.38 -13.22
N ALA A 406 -12.76 -22.07 -12.19
CA ALA A 406 -13.66 -22.69 -11.24
C ALA A 406 -14.40 -21.63 -10.39
N ARG A 407 -13.69 -20.64 -9.87
CA ARG A 407 -14.23 -19.46 -9.18
C ARG A 407 -14.20 -18.26 -10.11
N THR A 408 -15.08 -17.29 -9.89
CA THR A 408 -15.13 -16.03 -10.65
C THR A 408 -13.84 -15.24 -10.50
N ILE A 409 -13.32 -14.70 -11.61
CA ILE A 409 -12.22 -13.75 -11.61
C ILE A 409 -12.79 -12.36 -11.92
N ALA A 410 -12.54 -11.39 -11.04
CA ALA A 410 -12.92 -9.99 -11.21
C ALA A 410 -11.68 -9.11 -11.38
N LEU A 411 -11.78 -8.11 -12.24
CA LEU A 411 -10.73 -7.14 -12.53
C LEU A 411 -11.30 -5.75 -12.29
N ALA A 412 -10.82 -5.07 -11.26
CA ALA A 412 -11.34 -3.80 -10.80
C ALA A 412 -10.39 -2.66 -11.14
N PHE A 413 -10.95 -1.55 -11.63
CA PHE A 413 -10.24 -0.31 -11.93
C PHE A 413 -10.86 0.78 -11.07
N TRP A 414 -10.10 1.25 -10.07
CA TRP A 414 -10.57 2.19 -9.06
C TRP A 414 -10.34 3.64 -9.49
N ASP A 415 -11.30 4.51 -9.17
CA ASP A 415 -11.19 5.95 -9.40
C ASP A 415 -10.85 6.67 -8.09
N ALA A 416 -10.18 7.80 -8.17
CA ALA A 416 -9.84 8.66 -7.02
C ALA A 416 -8.99 7.98 -5.92
N GLU A 417 -8.12 7.05 -6.30
CA GLU A 417 -7.09 6.51 -5.40
C GLU A 417 -6.23 7.62 -4.86
N GLU A 418 -5.72 8.49 -5.75
CA GLU A 418 -4.79 9.59 -5.50
C GLU A 418 -5.35 10.61 -4.49
N TYR A 419 -6.66 10.66 -4.35
CA TYR A 419 -7.36 11.50 -3.39
C TYR A 419 -7.58 10.82 -2.02
N GLY A 420 -6.92 9.69 -1.79
CA GLY A 420 -6.93 8.94 -0.53
C GLY A 420 -7.84 7.74 -0.57
N LEU A 421 -7.66 6.87 -1.57
CA LEU A 421 -8.30 5.57 -1.76
C LEU A 421 -9.83 5.68 -1.82
N ILE A 422 -10.37 6.71 -2.52
CA ILE A 422 -11.81 6.95 -2.43
C ILE A 422 -12.59 5.84 -3.13
N GLY A 423 -12.33 5.58 -4.41
CA GLY A 423 -13.15 4.65 -5.17
C GLY A 423 -13.20 3.25 -4.59
N SER A 424 -12.07 2.70 -4.21
CA SER A 424 -11.98 1.37 -3.58
C SER A 424 -12.66 1.33 -2.21
N THR A 425 -12.54 2.42 -1.43
CA THR A 425 -13.19 2.53 -0.11
C THR A 425 -14.70 2.59 -0.23
N GLU A 426 -15.22 3.46 -1.11
CA GLU A 426 -16.67 3.58 -1.33
C GLU A 426 -17.28 2.26 -1.80
N TYR A 427 -16.54 1.53 -2.66
CA TYR A 427 -16.95 0.19 -3.09
C TYR A 427 -16.93 -0.81 -1.94
N ALA A 428 -15.89 -0.80 -1.13
CA ALA A 428 -15.76 -1.70 0.01
C ALA A 428 -16.82 -1.41 1.10
N GLU A 429 -17.15 -0.16 1.36
CA GLU A 429 -18.19 0.24 2.30
C GLU A 429 -19.59 -0.17 1.81
N GLN A 430 -19.89 0.07 0.52
CA GLN A 430 -21.18 -0.29 -0.08
C GLN A 430 -21.42 -1.80 -0.09
N TRP A 431 -20.39 -2.58 -0.42
CA TRP A 431 -20.52 -4.02 -0.67
C TRP A 431 -19.85 -4.88 0.40
N ARG A 432 -19.56 -4.33 1.58
CA ARG A 432 -18.78 -4.99 2.64
C ARG A 432 -19.24 -6.43 2.92
N GLN A 433 -20.53 -6.62 3.20
CA GLN A 433 -21.06 -7.94 3.52
C GLN A 433 -20.90 -8.92 2.34
N GLN A 434 -21.19 -8.47 1.13
CA GLN A 434 -21.06 -9.31 -0.07
C GLN A 434 -19.58 -9.66 -0.34
N LEU A 435 -18.66 -8.72 -0.09
CA LEU A 435 -17.22 -8.98 -0.21
C LEU A 435 -16.76 -10.00 0.83
N GLN A 436 -17.23 -9.91 2.07
CA GLN A 436 -16.96 -10.90 3.10
C GLN A 436 -17.48 -12.29 2.73
N ASP A 437 -18.66 -12.36 2.12
CA ASP A 437 -19.25 -13.64 1.73
C ASP A 437 -18.61 -14.26 0.48
N GLN A 438 -18.14 -13.44 -0.46
CA GLN A 438 -17.75 -13.91 -1.80
C GLN A 438 -16.26 -13.82 -2.08
N LEU A 439 -15.53 -12.85 -1.52
CA LEU A 439 -14.16 -12.58 -1.92
C LEU A 439 -13.17 -13.50 -1.18
N VAL A 440 -12.44 -14.33 -1.93
CA VAL A 440 -11.43 -15.23 -1.37
C VAL A 440 -10.02 -14.67 -1.40
N LEU A 441 -9.78 -13.69 -2.31
CA LEU A 441 -8.49 -12.99 -2.44
C LEU A 441 -8.70 -11.65 -3.14
N TYR A 442 -8.09 -10.60 -2.60
CA TYR A 442 -7.84 -9.34 -3.30
C TYR A 442 -6.35 -9.19 -3.60
N VAL A 443 -6.00 -8.84 -4.84
CA VAL A 443 -4.62 -8.54 -5.26
C VAL A 443 -4.57 -7.14 -5.80
N ASN A 444 -3.79 -6.28 -5.16
CA ASN A 444 -3.56 -4.90 -5.61
C ASN A 444 -2.32 -4.81 -6.49
N THR A 445 -2.36 -3.93 -7.50
CA THR A 445 -1.21 -3.50 -8.27
C THR A 445 -1.40 -2.07 -8.76
N ASP A 446 -0.67 -1.12 -8.19
CA ASP A 446 -0.76 0.27 -8.64
C ASP A 446 0.12 0.49 -9.86
N MET A 447 1.36 0.06 -9.77
CA MET A 447 2.35 0.31 -10.79
C MET A 447 3.39 -0.81 -10.88
N TYR A 448 4.11 -0.82 -11.98
CA TYR A 448 5.37 -1.56 -12.09
C TYR A 448 6.39 -0.77 -12.91
N MET A 449 7.65 -1.09 -12.71
CA MET A 449 8.76 -0.63 -13.54
C MET A 449 9.85 -1.69 -13.57
N ARG A 450 10.82 -1.54 -14.48
CA ARG A 450 11.98 -2.41 -14.52
C ARG A 450 12.73 -2.34 -13.20
N GLY A 451 12.83 -3.47 -12.51
CA GLY A 451 13.44 -3.54 -11.20
C GLY A 451 13.24 -4.88 -10.50
N ARG A 452 13.13 -4.85 -9.20
CA ARG A 452 12.96 -6.05 -8.38
C ARG A 452 11.49 -6.31 -8.05
N PHE A 453 11.14 -7.58 -7.97
CA PHE A 453 9.83 -7.99 -7.47
C PHE A 453 9.66 -7.56 -6.01
N ASP A 454 8.48 -7.06 -5.69
CA ASP A 454 8.06 -6.62 -4.37
C ASP A 454 6.67 -7.16 -4.06
N ALA A 455 6.54 -7.82 -2.91
CA ALA A 455 5.28 -8.42 -2.50
C ALA A 455 5.00 -8.14 -1.02
N GLY A 456 3.81 -7.64 -0.75
CA GLY A 456 3.27 -7.49 0.59
C GLY A 456 1.92 -8.20 0.71
N GLY A 457 1.50 -8.49 1.93
CA GLY A 457 0.21 -9.12 2.14
C GLY A 457 0.08 -9.87 3.45
N VAL A 458 -1.04 -10.57 3.57
CA VAL A 458 -1.32 -11.39 4.76
C VAL A 458 -0.44 -12.63 4.80
N PRO A 459 0.08 -13.04 5.97
CA PRO A 459 1.08 -14.11 6.07
C PRO A 459 0.60 -15.47 5.57
N SER A 460 -0.70 -15.73 5.61
CA SER A 460 -1.29 -16.98 5.09
C SER A 460 -1.07 -17.19 3.59
N LEU A 461 -0.74 -16.14 2.83
CA LEU A 461 -0.49 -16.16 1.39
C LEU A 461 0.99 -16.27 1.01
N ARG A 462 1.93 -16.25 1.97
CA ARG A 462 3.37 -16.29 1.67
C ARG A 462 3.76 -17.45 0.76
N ASP A 463 3.43 -18.67 1.13
CA ASP A 463 3.82 -19.86 0.37
C ASP A 463 3.13 -19.91 -0.99
N PHE A 464 1.91 -19.39 -1.09
CA PHE A 464 1.19 -19.25 -2.35
C PHE A 464 1.93 -18.31 -3.32
N VAL A 465 2.39 -17.14 -2.85
CA VAL A 465 3.17 -16.19 -3.67
C VAL A 465 4.51 -16.80 -4.07
N VAL A 466 5.20 -17.47 -3.14
CA VAL A 466 6.45 -18.20 -3.43
C VAL A 466 6.23 -19.28 -4.51
N ASP A 467 5.17 -20.06 -4.40
CA ASP A 467 4.85 -21.11 -5.36
C ASP A 467 4.54 -20.55 -6.75
N VAL A 468 3.82 -19.43 -6.83
CA VAL A 468 3.60 -18.69 -8.08
C VAL A 468 4.90 -18.15 -8.65
N ALA A 469 5.68 -17.41 -7.84
CA ALA A 469 6.92 -16.75 -8.28
C ALA A 469 7.94 -17.72 -8.86
N ARG A 470 7.99 -18.97 -8.35
CA ARG A 470 8.85 -20.05 -8.87
C ARG A 470 8.49 -20.52 -10.27
N THR A 471 7.27 -20.25 -10.73
CA THR A 471 6.80 -20.74 -12.04
C THR A 471 6.74 -19.66 -13.11
N VAL A 472 6.93 -18.39 -12.74
CA VAL A 472 6.93 -17.26 -13.70
C VAL A 472 8.36 -16.95 -14.12
N PRO A 473 8.71 -17.08 -15.44
CA PRO A 473 10.03 -16.74 -15.94
C PRO A 473 10.32 -15.24 -15.81
N ASP A 474 11.57 -14.91 -15.42
CA ASP A 474 12.10 -13.55 -15.39
C ASP A 474 13.59 -13.58 -15.76
N GLY A 475 13.95 -13.01 -16.91
CA GLY A 475 15.30 -13.11 -17.47
C GLY A 475 15.75 -14.57 -17.68
N SER A 476 16.89 -14.93 -17.12
CA SER A 476 17.44 -16.31 -17.18
C SER A 476 16.96 -17.23 -16.05
N GLY A 477 16.14 -16.72 -15.13
CA GLY A 477 15.61 -17.46 -13.98
C GLY A 477 14.12 -17.29 -13.83
N THR A 478 13.69 -17.24 -12.59
CA THR A 478 12.29 -17.03 -12.21
C THR A 478 12.15 -15.75 -11.36
N VAL A 479 10.93 -15.23 -11.25
CA VAL A 479 10.62 -14.12 -10.34
C VAL A 479 11.07 -14.43 -8.91
N TYR A 480 10.93 -15.68 -8.46
CA TYR A 480 11.40 -16.12 -7.14
C TYR A 480 12.91 -15.98 -6.97
N ASP A 481 13.70 -16.33 -7.98
CA ASP A 481 15.16 -16.25 -7.90
C ASP A 481 15.64 -14.80 -7.76
N GLY A 482 15.04 -13.89 -8.53
CA GLY A 482 15.26 -12.44 -8.44
C GLY A 482 14.83 -11.89 -7.07
N TRP A 483 13.62 -12.22 -6.62
CA TRP A 483 13.08 -11.78 -5.33
C TRP A 483 13.94 -12.25 -4.16
N ARG A 484 14.22 -13.56 -4.10
CA ARG A 484 15.08 -14.15 -3.07
C ARG A 484 16.45 -13.47 -3.00
N THR A 485 17.10 -13.28 -4.13
CA THR A 485 18.42 -12.66 -4.21
C THR A 485 18.38 -11.20 -3.73
N ALA A 486 17.39 -10.44 -4.16
CA ALA A 486 17.23 -9.04 -3.80
C ALA A 486 16.94 -8.87 -2.29
N GLU A 487 16.04 -9.66 -1.74
CA GLU A 487 15.69 -9.56 -0.31
C GLU A 487 16.84 -10.06 0.59
N TRP A 488 17.52 -11.15 0.20
CA TRP A 488 18.72 -11.61 0.92
C TRP A 488 19.80 -10.53 0.96
N ALA A 489 20.07 -9.85 -0.15
CA ALA A 489 21.07 -8.79 -0.23
C ALA A 489 20.74 -7.58 0.66
N ARG A 490 19.46 -7.33 0.95
CA ARG A 490 18.98 -6.24 1.82
C ARG A 490 19.08 -6.53 3.31
N LEU A 491 19.16 -7.81 3.69
CA LEU A 491 19.32 -8.16 5.11
C LEU A 491 20.60 -7.55 5.67
N PRO A 492 20.60 -7.09 6.92
CA PRO A 492 21.83 -6.76 7.63
C PRO A 492 22.80 -7.94 7.58
N ARG A 493 24.09 -7.67 7.38
CA ARG A 493 25.09 -8.73 7.17
C ARG A 493 25.07 -9.81 8.27
N ALA A 494 24.82 -9.40 9.51
CA ALA A 494 24.72 -10.31 10.67
C ALA A 494 23.48 -11.22 10.64
N GLN A 495 22.45 -10.87 9.86
CA GLN A 495 21.21 -11.63 9.75
C GLN A 495 21.12 -12.48 8.46
N ARG A 496 22.15 -12.38 7.58
CA ARG A 496 22.16 -13.16 6.35
C ARG A 496 22.49 -14.62 6.64
N PRO A 497 21.63 -15.58 6.22
CA PRO A 497 22.00 -16.98 6.21
C PRO A 497 23.30 -17.20 5.43
N ALA A 498 24.14 -18.12 5.89
CA ALA A 498 25.40 -18.45 5.21
C ALA A 498 25.16 -18.93 3.76
N ASP A 499 24.08 -19.69 3.58
CA ASP A 499 23.62 -20.13 2.26
C ASP A 499 22.41 -19.29 1.82
N SER A 500 22.58 -18.50 0.76
CA SER A 500 21.51 -17.72 0.16
C SER A 500 20.40 -18.58 -0.45
N ALA A 501 20.68 -19.84 -0.82
CA ALA A 501 19.68 -20.77 -1.34
C ALA A 501 18.71 -21.26 -0.26
N ALA A 502 19.12 -21.26 1.00
CA ALA A 502 18.27 -21.57 2.14
C ALA A 502 17.32 -20.42 2.52
N TYR A 503 17.63 -19.19 2.10
CA TYR A 503 16.77 -18.04 2.40
C TYR A 503 15.40 -18.15 1.70
N ARG A 504 14.36 -17.83 2.42
CA ARG A 504 12.99 -17.77 1.91
C ARG A 504 12.47 -16.35 2.13
N PRO A 505 12.15 -15.59 1.06
CA PRO A 505 11.58 -14.26 1.21
C PRO A 505 10.22 -14.34 1.91
N ASP A 506 9.89 -13.27 2.63
CA ASP A 506 8.62 -13.13 3.32
C ASP A 506 7.80 -12.00 2.70
N LEU A 507 6.48 -12.01 2.92
CA LEU A 507 5.62 -10.89 2.53
C LEU A 507 5.83 -9.72 3.48
N LYS A 508 5.91 -8.52 2.91
CA LYS A 508 5.92 -7.29 3.71
C LYS A 508 4.58 -7.11 4.41
N THR A 509 4.62 -6.62 5.63
CA THR A 509 3.42 -6.16 6.33
C THR A 509 2.90 -4.90 5.62
N LEU A 510 1.68 -4.96 5.13
CA LEU A 510 1.04 -3.82 4.47
C LEU A 510 0.60 -2.79 5.51
N GLY A 511 0.83 -1.52 5.21
CA GLY A 511 0.36 -0.39 6.00
C GLY A 511 -0.78 0.34 5.29
N SER A 512 -0.47 1.48 4.64
CA SER A 512 -1.43 2.24 3.85
C SER A 512 -0.77 2.73 2.55
N GLY A 513 -1.54 3.37 1.67
CA GLY A 513 -1.04 4.06 0.48
C GLY A 513 -1.40 3.40 -0.84
N ALA A 514 -2.31 2.42 -0.85
CA ALA A 514 -2.86 1.82 -2.07
C ALA A 514 -4.22 1.14 -1.79
N ASP A 515 -4.95 0.79 -2.85
CA ASP A 515 -6.33 0.28 -2.81
C ASP A 515 -6.52 -1.08 -2.11
N PHE A 516 -5.47 -1.70 -1.59
CA PHE A 516 -5.59 -2.89 -0.73
C PHE A 516 -6.18 -2.57 0.66
N VAL A 517 -6.03 -1.33 1.14
CA VAL A 517 -6.39 -0.93 2.50
C VAL A 517 -7.85 -1.20 2.86
N PRO A 518 -8.86 -0.78 2.06
CA PRO A 518 -10.25 -1.04 2.43
C PRO A 518 -10.58 -2.53 2.45
N PHE A 519 -9.95 -3.35 1.63
CA PHE A 519 -10.16 -4.79 1.61
C PHE A 519 -9.53 -5.49 2.81
N GLN A 520 -8.32 -5.08 3.21
CA GLN A 520 -7.61 -5.64 4.36
C GLN A 520 -8.16 -5.10 5.68
N ASP A 521 -8.16 -3.77 5.86
CA ASP A 521 -8.34 -3.14 7.17
C ASP A 521 -9.81 -2.91 7.53
N HIS A 522 -10.70 -2.79 6.53
CA HIS A 522 -12.14 -2.55 6.73
C HIS A 522 -12.99 -3.80 6.50
N VAL A 523 -12.77 -4.53 5.40
CA VAL A 523 -13.54 -5.74 5.06
C VAL A 523 -12.96 -6.96 5.78
N GLY A 524 -11.62 -7.07 5.89
CA GLY A 524 -10.93 -8.18 6.55
C GLY A 524 -10.79 -9.41 5.64
N VAL A 525 -10.54 -9.24 4.33
CA VAL A 525 -10.30 -10.34 3.40
C VAL A 525 -8.81 -10.56 3.13
N PRO A 526 -8.39 -11.78 2.74
CA PRO A 526 -7.00 -12.04 2.37
C PRO A 526 -6.54 -11.13 1.24
N THR A 527 -5.42 -10.42 1.44
CA THR A 527 -5.00 -9.35 0.54
C THR A 527 -3.51 -9.45 0.21
N LEU A 528 -3.17 -9.15 -1.05
CA LEU A 528 -1.81 -8.98 -1.57
C LEU A 528 -1.65 -7.61 -2.23
N SER A 529 -0.44 -7.05 -2.15
CA SER A 529 0.05 -5.97 -3.02
C SER A 529 1.28 -6.47 -3.76
N ILE A 530 1.25 -6.40 -5.09
CA ILE A 530 2.26 -6.97 -5.97
C ILE A 530 2.76 -5.89 -6.92
N GLU A 531 4.08 -5.69 -6.92
CA GLU A 531 4.74 -4.67 -7.73
C GLU A 531 6.10 -5.13 -8.25
N PHE A 532 6.65 -4.41 -9.22
CA PHE A 532 8.07 -4.36 -9.51
C PHE A 532 8.56 -2.94 -9.28
N ILE A 533 9.49 -2.77 -8.36
CA ILE A 533 9.95 -1.46 -7.91
C ILE A 533 11.35 -1.14 -8.42
N GLY A 534 11.54 0.13 -8.76
CA GLY A 534 12.78 0.62 -9.36
C GLY A 534 13.93 0.87 -8.37
N ALA A 535 14.93 1.62 -8.83
CA ALA A 535 16.21 1.79 -8.15
C ALA A 535 16.13 2.50 -6.78
N ASN A 536 15.16 3.41 -6.59
CA ASN A 536 14.99 4.12 -5.30
C ASN A 536 14.22 3.32 -4.24
N GLY A 537 13.71 2.15 -4.61
CA GLY A 537 12.99 1.27 -3.70
C GLY A 537 11.55 1.68 -3.40
N TYR A 538 11.14 2.90 -3.73
CA TYR A 538 9.80 3.40 -3.53
C TYR A 538 9.56 4.64 -4.41
N GLY A 539 8.61 4.56 -5.33
CA GLY A 539 8.35 5.60 -6.29
C GLY A 539 9.43 5.70 -7.38
N PHE A 540 9.43 6.76 -8.11
CA PHE A 540 10.32 7.03 -9.24
C PHE A 540 10.50 8.54 -9.42
N GLY A 541 11.55 8.99 -10.13
CA GLY A 541 11.91 10.40 -10.16
C GLY A 541 10.87 11.34 -10.78
N THR A 542 10.00 10.85 -11.67
CA THR A 542 8.91 11.66 -12.22
C THR A 542 7.58 11.50 -11.45
N TYR A 543 7.58 10.74 -10.34
CA TYR A 543 6.40 10.46 -9.51
C TYR A 543 5.61 11.72 -9.18
N HIS A 544 4.30 11.72 -9.48
CA HIS A 544 3.36 12.80 -9.22
C HIS A 544 3.72 14.15 -9.88
N SER A 545 4.54 14.13 -10.92
CA SER A 545 4.84 15.29 -11.77
C SER A 545 4.19 15.15 -13.14
N ARG A 546 4.16 16.24 -13.91
CA ARG A 546 3.69 16.18 -15.30
C ARG A 546 4.51 15.23 -16.18
N PHE A 547 5.71 14.89 -15.76
CA PHE A 547 6.63 14.02 -16.50
C PHE A 547 6.44 12.53 -16.17
N ASP A 548 5.48 12.18 -15.33
CA ASP A 548 4.95 10.82 -15.29
C ASP A 548 4.10 10.59 -16.54
N SER A 549 4.80 10.31 -17.62
CA SER A 549 4.28 10.26 -18.96
C SER A 549 4.67 8.97 -19.66
N ARG A 550 4.03 8.68 -20.79
CA ARG A 550 4.43 7.55 -21.62
C ARG A 550 5.90 7.62 -22.05
N ALA A 551 6.43 8.81 -22.29
CA ALA A 551 7.84 8.98 -22.67
C ALA A 551 8.78 8.48 -21.57
N TYR A 552 8.44 8.70 -20.31
CA TYR A 552 9.20 8.16 -19.18
C TYR A 552 9.11 6.63 -19.12
N VAL A 553 7.92 6.05 -19.34
CA VAL A 553 7.74 4.59 -19.39
C VAL A 553 8.62 3.97 -20.47
N GLU A 554 8.51 4.46 -21.71
CA GLU A 554 9.23 3.89 -22.87
C GLU A 554 10.75 4.04 -22.79
N ARG A 555 11.25 5.10 -22.11
CA ARG A 555 12.69 5.38 -22.03
C ARG A 555 13.35 4.84 -20.77
N ILE A 556 12.65 4.82 -19.65
CA ILE A 556 13.23 4.57 -18.32
C ILE A 556 12.51 3.43 -17.59
N ALA A 557 11.20 3.54 -17.37
CA ALA A 557 10.50 2.64 -16.47
C ALA A 557 10.36 1.22 -17.03
N ASP A 558 9.95 1.08 -18.29
CA ASP A 558 9.82 -0.22 -18.96
C ASP A 558 10.04 -0.12 -20.47
N PRO A 559 11.27 0.07 -20.94
CA PRO A 559 11.58 0.07 -22.37
C PRO A 559 11.11 -1.22 -23.04
N GLY A 560 10.20 -1.09 -24.00
CA GLY A 560 9.62 -2.22 -24.75
C GLY A 560 8.56 -3.00 -24.00
N PHE A 561 8.10 -2.57 -22.83
CA PHE A 561 7.04 -3.20 -22.01
C PHE A 561 7.37 -4.65 -21.57
N MET A 562 8.64 -4.97 -21.40
CA MET A 562 9.08 -6.32 -21.06
C MET A 562 8.82 -6.66 -19.60
N GLN A 563 9.00 -5.69 -18.69
CA GLN A 563 8.64 -5.89 -17.27
C GLN A 563 7.14 -6.06 -17.11
N GLY A 564 6.35 -5.35 -17.94
CA GLY A 564 4.90 -5.51 -17.99
C GLY A 564 4.47 -6.92 -18.40
N VAL A 565 5.21 -7.57 -19.28
CA VAL A 565 4.98 -8.99 -19.62
C VAL A 565 5.17 -9.86 -18.37
N THR A 566 6.26 -9.67 -17.62
CA THR A 566 6.51 -10.43 -16.39
C THR A 566 5.43 -10.13 -15.35
N MET A 567 5.09 -8.85 -15.14
CA MET A 567 4.04 -8.44 -14.20
C MET A 567 2.68 -9.07 -14.53
N THR A 568 2.25 -9.00 -15.79
CA THR A 568 0.99 -9.60 -16.25
C THR A 568 0.99 -11.13 -16.04
N ARG A 569 2.12 -11.79 -16.28
CA ARG A 569 2.26 -13.24 -16.02
C ARG A 569 2.13 -13.57 -14.54
N VAL A 570 2.69 -12.75 -13.64
CA VAL A 570 2.52 -12.91 -12.19
C VAL A 570 1.05 -12.76 -11.80
N LEU A 571 0.43 -11.63 -12.17
CA LEU A 571 -0.97 -11.34 -11.83
C LEU A 571 -1.92 -12.42 -12.34
N GLY A 572 -1.79 -12.81 -13.60
CA GLY A 572 -2.63 -13.84 -14.17
C GLY A 572 -2.41 -15.22 -13.56
N THR A 573 -1.17 -15.58 -13.22
CA THR A 573 -0.88 -16.86 -12.54
C THR A 573 -1.46 -16.87 -11.13
N LEU A 574 -1.35 -15.76 -10.37
CA LEU A 574 -2.01 -15.62 -9.05
C LEU A 574 -3.53 -15.81 -9.17
N ALA A 575 -4.16 -15.11 -10.12
CA ALA A 575 -5.61 -15.21 -10.35
C ALA A 575 -6.04 -16.63 -10.72
N LEU A 576 -5.39 -17.25 -11.70
CA LEU A 576 -5.71 -18.59 -12.19
C LEU A 576 -5.51 -19.65 -11.11
N ARG A 577 -4.39 -19.58 -10.38
CA ARG A 577 -4.05 -20.56 -9.36
C ARG A 577 -4.98 -20.48 -8.14
N MET A 578 -5.35 -19.27 -7.71
CA MET A 578 -6.34 -19.12 -6.63
C MET A 578 -7.75 -19.52 -7.10
N ALA A 579 -8.13 -19.14 -8.32
CA ALA A 579 -9.47 -19.41 -8.84
C ALA A 579 -9.73 -20.90 -9.07
N ASN A 580 -8.70 -21.69 -9.40
CA ASN A 580 -8.85 -23.10 -9.76
C ASN A 580 -8.37 -24.09 -8.67
N ALA A 581 -7.84 -23.59 -7.53
CA ALA A 581 -7.37 -24.47 -6.45
C ALA A 581 -8.47 -25.41 -5.96
N ASP A 582 -8.15 -26.72 -5.82
CA ASP A 582 -9.04 -27.71 -5.22
C ASP A 582 -9.36 -27.31 -3.78
N VAL A 583 -8.32 -27.01 -2.99
CA VAL A 583 -8.41 -26.42 -1.66
C VAL A 583 -7.69 -25.07 -1.67
N LEU A 584 -8.29 -24.02 -1.10
CA LEU A 584 -7.69 -22.68 -1.05
C LEU A 584 -6.29 -22.75 -0.42
N PRO A 585 -5.26 -22.20 -1.09
CA PRO A 585 -3.85 -22.41 -0.75
C PRO A 585 -3.35 -21.50 0.36
N PHE A 586 -4.08 -21.41 1.47
CA PHE A 586 -3.69 -20.64 2.65
C PHE A 586 -2.82 -21.45 3.61
N ARG A 587 -1.87 -20.77 4.26
CA ARG A 587 -1.01 -21.28 5.34
C ARG A 587 -1.19 -20.45 6.60
N PHE A 588 -2.21 -20.76 7.38
CA PHE A 588 -2.50 -20.05 8.63
C PHE A 588 -1.49 -20.36 9.74
N SER A 589 -0.65 -21.39 9.60
CA SER A 589 0.52 -21.60 10.46
C SER A 589 1.51 -20.42 10.39
N HIS A 590 1.76 -19.87 9.19
CA HIS A 590 2.58 -18.66 9.04
C HIS A 590 1.92 -17.45 9.69
N TYR A 591 0.60 -17.34 9.58
CA TYR A 591 -0.14 -16.25 10.22
C TYR A 591 -0.03 -16.34 11.76
N ALA A 592 -0.33 -17.50 12.33
CA ALA A 592 -0.26 -17.71 13.77
C ALA A 592 1.16 -17.51 14.31
N ALA A 593 2.19 -17.96 13.59
CA ALA A 593 3.60 -17.72 13.94
C ALA A 593 3.95 -16.21 13.92
N ARG A 594 3.41 -15.46 12.95
CA ARG A 594 3.61 -14.00 12.86
C ARG A 594 2.90 -13.26 14.01
N LEU A 595 1.68 -13.68 14.36
CA LEU A 595 0.94 -13.18 15.52
C LEU A 595 1.73 -13.42 16.82
N GLU A 596 2.23 -14.65 17.01
CA GLU A 596 3.04 -15.00 18.17
C GLU A 596 4.32 -14.16 18.26
N ALA A 597 5.05 -14.02 17.17
CA ALA A 597 6.27 -13.20 17.11
C ALA A 597 5.97 -11.74 17.48
N ALA A 598 4.93 -11.15 16.88
CA ALA A 598 4.52 -9.78 17.20
C ALA A 598 4.12 -9.60 18.67
N LEU A 599 3.39 -10.58 19.24
CA LEU A 599 3.04 -10.55 20.69
C LEU A 599 4.25 -10.64 21.61
N ARG A 600 5.31 -11.35 21.20
CA ARG A 600 6.59 -11.39 21.96
C ARG A 600 7.29 -10.04 21.99
N ASP A 601 7.13 -9.23 20.93
CA ASP A 601 7.73 -7.90 20.81
C ASP A 601 6.94 -6.82 21.60
N VAL A 602 5.65 -7.04 21.88
CA VAL A 602 4.79 -6.07 22.58
C VAL A 602 5.37 -5.57 23.92
N PRO A 603 5.98 -6.42 24.80
CA PRO A 603 6.58 -5.92 26.04
C PRO A 603 7.67 -4.88 25.81
N THR A 604 8.42 -4.96 24.71
CA THR A 604 9.46 -3.98 24.37
C THR A 604 8.88 -2.61 23.98
N TRP A 605 7.63 -2.57 23.51
CA TRP A 605 6.92 -1.31 23.23
C TRP A 605 6.57 -0.56 24.53
N GLY A 606 6.46 -1.30 25.64
CA GLY A 606 6.14 -0.79 26.96
C GLY A 606 7.30 -0.22 27.75
N ASP A 607 8.56 -0.40 27.30
CA ASP A 607 9.73 0.19 28.00
C ASP A 607 9.64 1.71 28.06
N HIS A 608 8.98 2.32 27.09
CA HIS A 608 8.67 3.73 27.07
C HIS A 608 7.49 4.07 28.01
N ALA A 609 6.46 3.24 28.09
CA ALA A 609 5.34 3.39 29.00
C ALA A 609 5.75 3.08 30.45
N ALA A 610 6.66 2.14 30.69
CA ALA A 610 7.22 1.84 32.00
C ALA A 610 8.02 3.03 32.55
N SER A 611 8.71 3.79 31.70
CA SER A 611 9.35 5.06 32.11
C SER A 611 8.34 6.12 32.58
N GLN A 612 7.05 5.94 32.26
CA GLN A 612 5.91 6.74 32.70
C GLN A 612 5.13 6.11 33.84
N GLY A 613 5.64 5.01 34.45
CA GLY A 613 5.02 4.35 35.60
C GLY A 613 3.87 3.38 35.28
N ALA A 614 3.68 3.01 34.00
CA ALA A 614 2.73 1.98 33.62
C ALA A 614 3.29 0.57 33.96
N PRO A 615 2.50 -0.35 34.53
CA PRO A 615 2.94 -1.72 34.77
C PRO A 615 3.17 -2.42 33.40
N PRO A 616 4.13 -3.36 33.30
CA PRO A 616 4.33 -4.15 32.12
C PRO A 616 3.04 -4.90 31.74
N LEU A 617 2.73 -4.95 30.45
CA LEU A 617 1.60 -5.70 29.94
C LEU A 617 1.89 -7.20 29.99
N ASP A 618 1.03 -7.96 30.69
CA ASP A 618 1.09 -9.42 30.63
C ASP A 618 0.47 -9.92 29.33
N VAL A 619 1.33 -10.38 28.43
CA VAL A 619 0.94 -10.97 27.14
C VAL A 619 0.87 -12.50 27.15
N ALA A 620 1.16 -13.16 28.27
CA ALA A 620 1.20 -14.62 28.36
C ALA A 620 -0.12 -15.30 27.95
N PRO A 621 -1.32 -14.80 28.31
CA PRO A 621 -2.58 -15.38 27.85
C PRO A 621 -2.78 -15.26 26.33
N LEU A 622 -2.35 -14.15 25.73
CA LEU A 622 -2.42 -13.95 24.27
C LEU A 622 -1.44 -14.87 23.53
N LEU A 623 -0.22 -15.01 24.06
CA LEU A 623 0.77 -15.96 23.55
C LEU A 623 0.27 -17.41 23.61
N ALA A 624 -0.36 -17.83 24.68
CA ALA A 624 -0.95 -19.16 24.79
C ALA A 624 -2.04 -19.38 23.72
N SER A 625 -2.88 -18.36 23.46
CA SER A 625 -3.92 -18.40 22.43
C SER A 625 -3.33 -18.44 21.02
N ALA A 626 -2.28 -17.67 20.74
CA ALA A 626 -1.58 -17.67 19.44
C ALA A 626 -0.90 -19.03 19.19
N ASN A 627 -0.25 -19.62 20.20
CA ASN A 627 0.34 -20.96 20.13
C ASN A 627 -0.70 -22.06 19.84
N ARG A 628 -1.88 -21.95 20.47
CA ARG A 628 -2.99 -22.87 20.18
C ARG A 628 -3.44 -22.75 18.71
N ALA A 629 -3.59 -21.53 18.21
CA ALA A 629 -3.92 -21.30 16.80
C ALA A 629 -2.85 -21.88 15.86
N LEU A 630 -1.56 -21.75 16.20
CA LEU A 630 -0.44 -22.30 15.43
C LEU A 630 -0.51 -23.85 15.38
N GLN A 631 -0.77 -24.51 16.50
CA GLN A 631 -0.90 -25.97 16.56
C GLN A 631 -2.08 -26.47 15.70
N LEU A 632 -3.24 -25.82 15.80
CA LEU A 632 -4.43 -26.13 15.02
C LEU A 632 -4.20 -25.92 13.52
N ALA A 633 -3.61 -24.79 13.13
CA ALA A 633 -3.29 -24.48 11.74
C ALA A 633 -2.30 -25.50 11.14
N THR A 634 -1.24 -25.84 11.87
CA THR A 634 -0.27 -26.88 11.44
C THR A 634 -0.92 -28.23 11.25
N SER A 635 -1.80 -28.64 12.16
CA SER A 635 -2.54 -29.90 12.07
C SER A 635 -3.51 -29.92 10.88
N LEU A 636 -4.22 -28.80 10.65
CA LEU A 636 -5.13 -28.62 9.50
C LEU A 636 -4.38 -28.71 8.18
N GLU A 637 -3.25 -28.03 8.06
CA GLU A 637 -2.41 -28.02 6.85
C GLU A 637 -1.85 -29.43 6.55
N GLY A 638 -1.45 -30.16 7.60
CA GLY A 638 -1.04 -31.56 7.48
C GLY A 638 -2.18 -32.48 6.96
N ALA A 639 -3.38 -32.32 7.53
CA ALA A 639 -4.56 -33.11 7.10
C ALA A 639 -4.95 -32.77 5.64
N ILE A 640 -4.95 -31.51 5.25
CA ILE A 640 -5.20 -31.06 3.86
C ILE A 640 -4.13 -31.66 2.93
N GLY A 641 -2.86 -31.57 3.29
CA GLY A 641 -1.75 -32.12 2.50
C GLY A 641 -1.87 -33.61 2.25
N GLN A 642 -2.23 -34.40 3.28
CA GLN A 642 -2.46 -35.84 3.14
C GLN A 642 -3.61 -36.16 2.16
N ARG A 643 -4.73 -35.43 2.26
CA ARG A 643 -5.86 -35.63 1.35
C ARG A 643 -5.51 -35.30 -0.10
N LEU A 644 -4.84 -34.17 -0.33
CA LEU A 644 -4.40 -33.79 -1.67
C LEU A 644 -3.40 -34.79 -2.27
N ALA A 645 -2.49 -35.34 -1.44
CA ALA A 645 -1.54 -36.35 -1.85
C ALA A 645 -2.24 -37.70 -2.23
N ASN A 646 -3.31 -38.05 -1.52
CA ASN A 646 -4.12 -39.21 -1.81
C ASN A 646 -5.03 -39.05 -3.05
N GLY A 647 -5.08 -37.84 -3.62
CA GLY A 647 -5.78 -37.55 -4.88
C GLY A 647 -7.31 -37.45 -4.76
N HIS A 648 -7.85 -37.48 -3.55
CA HIS A 648 -9.30 -37.43 -3.36
C HIS A 648 -9.71 -36.62 -2.12
N ILE A 649 -10.58 -35.63 -2.35
CA ILE A 649 -11.39 -34.98 -1.33
C ILE A 649 -12.83 -34.94 -1.85
N PRO A 650 -13.82 -35.44 -1.09
CA PRO A 650 -15.21 -35.41 -1.53
C PRO A 650 -15.65 -33.96 -1.84
N PRO A 651 -16.42 -33.70 -2.91
CA PRO A 651 -16.81 -32.37 -3.34
C PRO A 651 -17.46 -31.50 -2.23
N ASP A 652 -18.36 -32.12 -1.43
CA ASP A 652 -19.05 -31.40 -0.36
C ASP A 652 -18.10 -31.02 0.81
N ALA A 653 -17.19 -31.94 1.17
CA ALA A 653 -16.16 -31.67 2.17
C ALA A 653 -15.19 -30.59 1.67
N THR A 654 -14.83 -30.63 0.39
CA THR A 654 -13.99 -29.60 -0.25
C THR A 654 -14.66 -28.23 -0.20
N ARG A 655 -15.95 -28.16 -0.53
CA ARG A 655 -16.72 -26.90 -0.49
C ARG A 655 -16.79 -26.36 0.94
N ALA A 656 -17.22 -27.20 1.90
CA ALA A 656 -17.31 -26.81 3.30
C ALA A 656 -15.96 -26.35 3.87
N LEU A 657 -14.86 -27.01 3.50
CA LEU A 657 -13.51 -26.62 3.90
C LEU A 657 -13.11 -25.27 3.30
N ASN A 658 -13.31 -25.07 2.01
CA ASN A 658 -12.99 -23.81 1.32
C ASN A 658 -13.81 -22.64 1.86
N ASP A 659 -15.08 -22.85 2.22
CA ASP A 659 -15.93 -21.84 2.82
C ASP A 659 -15.39 -21.36 4.18
N ARG A 660 -14.84 -22.29 4.98
CA ARG A 660 -14.20 -21.94 6.25
C ARG A 660 -12.86 -21.24 6.04
N LEU A 661 -12.01 -21.77 5.17
CA LEU A 661 -10.70 -21.19 4.86
C LEU A 661 -10.81 -19.75 4.35
N ALA A 662 -11.80 -19.44 3.51
CA ALA A 662 -12.03 -18.10 2.99
C ALA A 662 -12.42 -17.07 4.06
N ARG A 663 -12.96 -17.54 5.20
CA ARG A 663 -13.44 -16.67 6.30
C ARG A 663 -12.42 -16.47 7.43
N LEU A 664 -11.32 -17.23 7.45
CA LEU A 664 -10.38 -17.19 8.57
C LEU A 664 -9.77 -15.80 8.79
N GLU A 665 -9.45 -15.07 7.70
CA GLU A 665 -8.92 -13.70 7.80
C GLU A 665 -9.92 -12.74 8.46
N GLN A 666 -11.20 -12.86 8.11
CA GLN A 666 -12.27 -11.99 8.63
C GLN A 666 -12.45 -12.09 10.15
N LEU A 667 -12.03 -13.21 10.75
CA LEU A 667 -12.10 -13.40 12.20
C LEU A 667 -11.10 -12.54 12.97
N LEU A 668 -10.12 -11.97 12.27
CA LEU A 668 -9.18 -10.99 12.77
C LEU A 668 -9.67 -9.55 12.61
N ALA A 669 -10.85 -9.34 12.03
CA ALA A 669 -11.55 -8.07 12.04
C ALA A 669 -12.56 -8.00 13.20
N ASP A 670 -12.71 -6.83 13.81
CA ASP A 670 -13.61 -6.58 14.94
C ASP A 670 -14.48 -5.36 14.65
N ASP A 671 -15.80 -5.49 14.81
CA ASP A 671 -16.75 -4.42 14.48
C ASP A 671 -16.65 -3.20 15.39
N ASP A 672 -16.04 -3.33 16.56
CA ASP A 672 -15.76 -2.18 17.44
C ASP A 672 -14.75 -1.22 16.79
N GLY A 673 -13.88 -1.72 15.90
CA GLY A 673 -12.83 -0.97 15.25
C GLY A 673 -11.72 -0.49 16.19
N ALA A 674 -10.77 0.27 15.66
CA ALA A 674 -9.73 0.89 16.48
C ALA A 674 -10.31 2.05 17.33
N PRO A 675 -9.73 2.36 18.51
CA PRO A 675 -10.29 3.33 19.45
C PRO A 675 -10.58 4.71 18.88
N ASP A 676 -9.75 5.19 17.94
CA ASP A 676 -9.92 6.51 17.34
C ASP A 676 -10.57 6.45 15.94
N SER A 677 -10.80 5.23 15.44
CA SER A 677 -11.44 5.03 14.15
C SER A 677 -12.12 3.67 14.04
N ARG A 678 -13.42 3.65 14.13
CA ARG A 678 -14.22 2.44 13.87
C ARG A 678 -14.09 1.91 12.45
N TRP A 679 -13.53 2.70 11.56
CA TRP A 679 -13.31 2.30 10.17
C TRP A 679 -12.23 1.21 10.05
N TYR A 680 -11.14 1.29 10.87
CA TYR A 680 -10.08 0.28 10.92
C TYR A 680 -10.50 -0.87 11.82
N ARG A 681 -10.91 -1.97 11.22
CA ARG A 681 -11.50 -3.12 11.93
C ARG A 681 -10.52 -4.23 12.21
N HIS A 682 -9.46 -4.35 11.37
CA HIS A 682 -8.47 -5.41 11.51
C HIS A 682 -7.66 -5.21 12.79
N VAL A 683 -7.56 -6.27 13.63
CA VAL A 683 -6.86 -6.17 14.93
C VAL A 683 -5.34 -6.31 14.80
N PHE A 684 -4.87 -6.99 13.76
CA PHE A 684 -3.44 -7.28 13.55
C PHE A 684 -2.78 -6.33 12.56
N TYR A 685 -3.45 -6.00 11.46
CA TYR A 685 -2.95 -5.09 10.46
C TYR A 685 -3.48 -3.68 10.61
N GLY A 686 -2.70 -2.73 10.16
CA GLY A 686 -3.05 -1.34 10.03
C GLY A 686 -1.80 -0.48 9.88
N TRP A 687 -2.00 0.79 9.78
CA TRP A 687 -0.99 1.78 9.52
C TRP A 687 -0.14 2.11 10.75
N ASN A 688 1.09 2.56 10.51
CA ASN A 688 1.93 3.22 11.50
C ASN A 688 1.66 4.74 11.45
N ILE A 689 1.20 5.34 12.53
CA ILE A 689 0.85 6.77 12.58
C ILE A 689 1.98 7.71 12.20
N TYR A 690 3.24 7.29 12.35
CA TYR A 690 4.39 8.13 12.01
C TYR A 690 4.79 8.03 10.54
N SER A 691 4.48 6.94 9.86
CA SER A 691 4.80 6.70 8.45
C SER A 691 3.56 6.73 7.56
N LEU A 692 2.47 6.16 7.98
CA LEU A 692 1.29 5.72 7.22
C LEU A 692 1.58 4.65 6.17
N TYR A 693 2.75 4.63 5.53
CA TYR A 693 3.09 3.63 4.53
C TYR A 693 3.47 2.27 5.14
N ASP A 694 4.17 2.29 6.27
CA ASP A 694 4.61 1.07 6.92
C ASP A 694 3.47 0.44 7.72
N GLY A 695 3.30 -0.87 7.58
CA GLY A 695 2.40 -1.63 8.41
C GLY A 695 2.93 -1.81 9.83
N GLN A 696 2.03 -1.78 10.80
CA GLN A 696 2.34 -2.03 12.20
C GLN A 696 1.45 -3.16 12.72
N PRO A 697 2.02 -4.22 13.35
CA PRO A 697 1.23 -5.21 14.06
C PRO A 697 0.48 -4.57 15.22
N PHE A 698 -0.77 -5.00 15.44
CA PHE A 698 -1.61 -4.53 16.55
C PHE A 698 -1.66 -3.00 16.69
N PRO A 699 -2.04 -2.24 15.64
CA PRO A 699 -1.92 -0.78 15.61
C PRO A 699 -2.68 -0.10 16.75
N GLY A 700 -3.87 -0.58 17.10
CA GLY A 700 -4.66 -0.05 18.22
C GLY A 700 -3.96 -0.23 19.58
N LEU A 701 -3.35 -1.39 19.81
CA LEU A 701 -2.59 -1.65 21.02
C LEU A 701 -1.33 -0.79 21.08
N ALA A 702 -0.61 -0.69 19.99
CA ALA A 702 0.60 0.13 19.90
C ALA A 702 0.31 1.62 20.18
N GLU A 703 -0.80 2.14 19.65
CA GLU A 703 -1.28 3.50 19.93
C GLU A 703 -1.64 3.70 21.40
N ALA A 704 -2.43 2.77 21.97
CA ALA A 704 -2.85 2.83 23.37
C ALA A 704 -1.65 2.80 24.32
N MET A 705 -0.64 1.98 24.03
CA MET A 705 0.58 1.89 24.84
C MET A 705 1.41 3.18 24.75
N ARG A 706 1.57 3.75 23.55
CA ARG A 706 2.28 5.03 23.39
C ARG A 706 1.59 6.17 24.11
N GLY A 707 0.26 6.20 24.11
CA GLY A 707 -0.54 7.20 24.80
C GLY A 707 -0.58 7.02 26.33
N GLY A 708 -0.09 5.91 26.86
CA GLY A 708 -0.17 5.58 28.29
C GLY A 708 -1.60 5.36 28.77
N ASP A 709 -2.56 5.11 27.89
CA ASP A 709 -3.97 4.93 28.21
C ASP A 709 -4.28 3.48 28.59
N ARG A 710 -4.33 3.20 29.88
CA ARG A 710 -4.59 1.86 30.42
C ARG A 710 -5.96 1.29 30.01
N ALA A 711 -6.98 2.12 29.91
CA ALA A 711 -8.32 1.65 29.55
C ALA A 711 -8.33 1.19 28.09
N ARG A 712 -7.68 1.94 27.22
CA ARG A 712 -7.48 1.57 25.80
C ARG A 712 -6.62 0.31 25.65
N VAL A 713 -5.52 0.18 26.40
CA VAL A 713 -4.69 -1.04 26.41
C VAL A 713 -5.52 -2.25 26.78
N THR A 714 -6.32 -2.17 27.87
CA THR A 714 -7.21 -3.25 28.29
C THR A 714 -8.23 -3.60 27.21
N HIS A 715 -8.82 -2.61 26.55
CA HIS A 715 -9.76 -2.80 25.46
C HIS A 715 -9.13 -3.51 24.27
N GLU A 716 -7.95 -3.07 23.83
CA GLU A 716 -7.24 -3.68 22.69
C GLU A 716 -6.78 -5.12 22.97
N VAL A 717 -6.28 -5.39 24.18
CA VAL A 717 -5.97 -6.76 24.63
C VAL A 717 -7.20 -7.66 24.53
N ALA A 718 -8.37 -7.18 24.97
CA ALA A 718 -9.61 -7.94 24.89
C ALA A 718 -10.05 -8.17 23.42
N ARG A 719 -9.87 -7.18 22.53
CA ARG A 719 -10.13 -7.33 21.07
C ARG A 719 -9.25 -8.43 20.47
N ILE A 720 -7.94 -8.40 20.75
CA ILE A 720 -6.98 -9.40 20.27
C ILE A 720 -7.34 -10.78 20.80
N ALA A 721 -7.66 -10.90 22.10
CA ALA A 721 -8.07 -12.17 22.71
C ALA A 721 -9.32 -12.76 22.04
N ARG A 722 -10.35 -11.93 21.78
CA ARG A 722 -11.56 -12.38 21.07
C ARG A 722 -11.25 -12.87 19.67
N ALA A 723 -10.40 -12.14 18.91
CA ALA A 723 -10.01 -12.51 17.56
C ALA A 723 -9.26 -13.85 17.53
N LEU A 724 -8.28 -14.07 18.41
CA LEU A 724 -7.55 -15.33 18.54
C LEU A 724 -8.44 -16.50 18.94
N ALA A 725 -9.42 -16.27 19.82
CA ALA A 725 -10.39 -17.28 20.23
C ALA A 725 -11.29 -17.71 19.03
N ARG A 726 -11.83 -16.74 18.27
CA ARG A 726 -12.62 -17.01 17.06
C ARG A 726 -11.78 -17.79 16.03
N LEU A 727 -10.56 -17.37 15.77
CA LEU A 727 -9.63 -18.03 14.84
C LEU A 727 -9.37 -19.48 15.26
N SER A 728 -9.08 -19.73 16.54
CA SER A 728 -8.82 -21.08 17.06
C SER A 728 -10.06 -21.99 16.91
N THR A 729 -11.24 -21.46 17.18
CA THR A 729 -12.52 -22.19 17.05
C THR A 729 -12.75 -22.61 15.60
N GLU A 730 -12.54 -21.71 14.65
CA GLU A 730 -12.79 -21.99 13.24
C GLU A 730 -11.70 -22.90 12.63
N LEU A 731 -10.44 -22.76 13.04
CA LEU A 731 -9.37 -23.70 12.68
C LEU A 731 -9.66 -25.13 13.16
N ALA A 732 -10.18 -25.30 14.37
CA ALA A 732 -10.57 -26.59 14.89
C ALA A 732 -11.75 -27.20 14.10
N ALA A 733 -12.74 -26.38 13.73
CA ALA A 733 -13.85 -26.83 12.90
C ALA A 733 -13.41 -27.22 11.48
N ALA A 734 -12.51 -26.45 10.88
CA ALA A 734 -11.92 -26.79 9.58
C ALA A 734 -11.08 -28.10 9.65
N LEU A 735 -10.31 -28.27 10.73
CA LEU A 735 -9.54 -29.50 10.97
C LEU A 735 -10.44 -30.74 11.07
N THR A 736 -11.59 -30.62 11.76
CA THR A 736 -12.57 -31.74 11.86
C THR A 736 -13.05 -32.16 10.46
N ILE A 737 -13.35 -31.20 9.57
CA ILE A 737 -13.75 -31.52 8.18
C ILE A 737 -12.58 -32.15 7.42
N ALA A 738 -11.36 -31.61 7.58
CA ALA A 738 -10.19 -32.16 6.91
C ALA A 738 -9.81 -33.55 7.37
N GLN A 739 -10.17 -33.98 8.58
CA GLN A 739 -9.89 -35.29 9.14
C GLN A 739 -11.06 -36.30 9.02
N ALA A 740 -12.27 -35.86 8.69
CA ALA A 740 -13.43 -36.75 8.60
C ALA A 740 -13.16 -37.90 7.63
N ARG A 741 -13.27 -39.12 8.08
CA ARG A 741 -13.14 -40.32 7.22
C ARG A 741 -14.39 -40.42 6.34
N GLU A 742 -14.23 -40.98 5.15
CA GLU A 742 -15.37 -41.41 4.35
C GLU A 742 -16.06 -42.59 5.10
N THR A 743 -17.30 -42.38 5.49
CA THR A 743 -18.18 -43.46 6.01
C THR A 743 -18.74 -44.28 4.85
#